data_c28d2db669aabe857bc14419cfdfdf7f
#
_entry.id   c28d2db669aabe857bc14419cfdfdf7f
#
_cell.length_a   1.000
_cell.length_b   1.000
_cell.length_c   1.000
_cell.angle_alpha   90.00
_cell.angle_beta   90.00
_cell.angle_gamma   90.00
#
_symmetry.space_group_name_H-M   'P 1'
#
loop_
_entity.id
_entity.type
_entity.pdbx_description
1 polymer ?
#
loop_
_entity_poly.entity_id
_entity_poly.type
_entity_poly.pdbx_seq_one_letter_code
_entity_poly.pdbx_strand_id
1 'polypeptide(L)'
;MNQWTVGNARFTAITDGVIRMEYTKDAVFADGATLFANRSCPAAGAAFTQEGDIVTIATKKLTLTYRVGAPFAPESLSAKIHTGKVETTWKYGDKNENNLGGTLATLDGVDGHRPLPDGLLSRDGWHVIDDSGTPVFVDGWLQCRSQEHLCDLYLFAYGHDYPAALQDLAFVSGKMALPRKYALGSWYSRWWRYSAEQFLQLVDEYDANDFPLDILVMDMDWHYQDWGYEEGDPRALYGYGHAGGNLGWTGYTWNRREIPDPAGLLAQLHRRGIAVTLNDHPADGIRDHEETYPAFTKMLREKHYQEEVPLIPDKQSERERENSKRDVVNFRFNAGSRDYMEAFFESTHTQYEKMGVDFWWLDWQQDYLYPMVNGLGTLTHLPWLNYLYYAHSRKNGLRGMSFSRWGGFGDHKHPIYFSGDTVSTWDTLAFQVYMTVSAGNAGCFWWSHDIGGFEDPSPEKQSELYVRWVQFGITSAALRLHVCGNEKIDRRPWTWGEPYCSAMREMFHLRSMLIPYLYSIAYESYRDSVPMLRPLYFFDSENKEAYDHPTTYYLGGSMLAAPVCQPGEGETFLALSKVYLPAGTWYDYFTGIRYKGGKVITIQNDLYSFPLFVRAGKPLPMQPYTNRMTSTPLSHLIVRIFGGEETLSDSFTLFEDDGITEGYMSGAYRATELIYKYDGKNRTFSYTPTGDGYPGECTSRTLTLELWDIEEACCADAPKGTAFTYDANRRCGKLEIPGFSPTDAFSVTLTNL
;
A
#
# COMPACT_ATOMS: atom_id res chain seq x y z
N MET A 1 -34.57 -5.75 -10.08
CA MET A 1 -33.53 -4.91 -10.71
C MET A 1 -33.70 -3.50 -10.14
N ASN A 2 -32.65 -2.89 -9.60
CA ASN A 2 -32.74 -1.53 -9.03
C ASN A 2 -32.07 -0.52 -9.97
N GLN A 3 -32.39 -0.65 -11.24
CA GLN A 3 -31.95 0.23 -12.31
C GLN A 3 -33.19 0.72 -13.09
N TRP A 4 -33.27 2.00 -13.28
CA TRP A 4 -34.38 2.69 -13.95
C TRP A 4 -33.85 3.65 -15.00
N THR A 5 -34.36 3.52 -16.23
CA THR A 5 -34.09 4.49 -17.30
C THR A 5 -35.30 5.41 -17.41
N VAL A 6 -35.07 6.70 -17.34
CA VAL A 6 -36.08 7.75 -17.33
C VAL A 6 -35.67 8.84 -18.34
N GLY A 7 -36.15 8.70 -19.56
CA GLY A 7 -35.71 9.55 -20.69
C GLY A 7 -34.19 9.38 -20.95
N ASN A 8 -33.47 10.48 -20.88
CA ASN A 8 -32.02 10.53 -21.10
C ASN A 8 -31.19 10.24 -19.85
N ALA A 9 -31.83 9.95 -18.74
CA ALA A 9 -31.18 9.60 -17.48
C ALA A 9 -31.33 8.13 -17.13
N ARG A 10 -30.33 7.55 -16.49
CA ARG A 10 -30.37 6.21 -15.90
C ARG A 10 -29.85 6.27 -14.47
N PHE A 11 -30.54 5.60 -13.56
CA PHE A 11 -30.20 5.52 -12.16
C PHE A 11 -30.07 4.06 -11.75
N THR A 12 -29.03 3.76 -10.99
CA THR A 12 -28.80 2.42 -10.44
C THR A 12 -28.50 2.51 -8.95
N ALA A 13 -29.38 1.99 -8.11
CA ALA A 13 -29.11 1.86 -6.68
C ALA A 13 -28.20 0.64 -6.47
N ILE A 14 -26.95 0.87 -6.07
CA ILE A 14 -25.93 -0.18 -5.95
C ILE A 14 -25.90 -0.74 -4.54
N THR A 15 -25.84 0.13 -3.53
CA THR A 15 -25.97 -0.21 -2.11
C THR A 15 -27.03 0.69 -1.45
N ASP A 16 -27.27 0.51 -0.15
CA ASP A 16 -28.12 1.45 0.59
C ASP A 16 -27.53 2.88 0.61
N GLY A 17 -26.21 3.03 0.42
CA GLY A 17 -25.48 4.30 0.43
C GLY A 17 -25.00 4.78 -0.94
N VAL A 18 -25.13 3.99 -2.02
CA VAL A 18 -24.56 4.35 -3.34
C VAL A 18 -25.59 4.29 -4.44
N ILE A 19 -25.76 5.42 -5.13
CA ILE A 19 -26.54 5.50 -6.37
C ILE A 19 -25.61 5.98 -7.50
N ARG A 20 -25.57 5.21 -8.62
CA ARG A 20 -25.00 5.65 -9.88
C ARG A 20 -26.03 6.45 -10.66
N MET A 21 -25.59 7.57 -11.23
CA MET A 21 -26.41 8.53 -11.98
C MET A 21 -25.78 8.78 -13.33
N GLU A 22 -26.47 8.45 -14.39
CA GLU A 22 -25.99 8.62 -15.74
C GLU A 22 -26.91 9.53 -16.55
N TYR A 23 -26.33 10.33 -17.45
CA TYR A 23 -27.09 11.16 -18.38
C TYR A 23 -26.39 11.17 -19.74
N THR A 24 -27.14 10.89 -20.81
CA THR A 24 -26.69 10.98 -22.20
C THR A 24 -27.74 11.67 -23.05
N LYS A 25 -27.33 12.33 -24.15
CA LYS A 25 -28.27 13.00 -25.04
C LYS A 25 -29.11 12.07 -25.88
N ASP A 26 -28.61 10.89 -26.18
CA ASP A 26 -29.20 9.86 -27.03
C ASP A 26 -29.84 8.69 -26.27
N ALA A 27 -29.81 8.74 -24.94
CA ALA A 27 -30.25 7.67 -24.05
C ALA A 27 -29.52 6.32 -24.27
N VAL A 28 -28.30 6.35 -24.83
CA VAL A 28 -27.43 5.18 -24.98
C VAL A 28 -26.42 5.16 -23.85
N PHE A 29 -26.36 4.09 -23.08
CA PHE A 29 -25.55 3.94 -21.88
C PHE A 29 -24.49 2.87 -22.04
N ALA A 30 -23.30 3.09 -21.49
CA ALA A 30 -22.20 2.15 -21.54
C ALA A 30 -22.23 1.26 -20.29
N ASP A 31 -22.31 -0.08 -20.50
CA ASP A 31 -22.41 -1.06 -19.40
C ASP A 31 -21.08 -1.78 -19.10
N GLY A 32 -20.04 -1.59 -19.90
CA GLY A 32 -18.71 -2.14 -19.67
C GLY A 32 -18.11 -1.63 -18.37
N ALA A 33 -17.36 -2.47 -17.66
CA ALA A 33 -16.55 -2.04 -16.51
C ALA A 33 -15.53 -0.97 -16.91
N THR A 34 -15.13 -0.13 -15.96
CA THR A 34 -14.04 0.84 -16.12
C THR A 34 -12.86 0.47 -15.21
N LEU A 35 -11.78 1.23 -15.23
CA LEU A 35 -10.73 1.07 -14.22
C LEU A 35 -11.26 1.33 -12.80
N PHE A 36 -12.24 2.23 -12.66
CA PHE A 36 -12.89 2.50 -11.39
C PHE A 36 -13.94 1.44 -11.04
N ALA A 37 -14.98 1.23 -11.87
CA ALA A 37 -16.18 0.50 -11.49
C ALA A 37 -16.34 -0.85 -12.19
N ASN A 38 -16.63 -1.91 -11.43
CA ASN A 38 -16.87 -3.25 -11.95
C ASN A 38 -18.23 -3.42 -12.67
N ARG A 39 -19.22 -2.61 -12.36
CA ARG A 39 -20.58 -2.57 -12.96
C ARG A 39 -21.41 -3.85 -12.92
N SER A 40 -20.93 -4.90 -12.32
CA SER A 40 -21.63 -6.16 -12.11
C SER A 40 -22.36 -6.22 -10.78
N CYS A 41 -22.92 -5.11 -10.33
CA CYS A 41 -23.44 -5.00 -8.98
C CYS A 41 -24.87 -5.57 -8.87
N PRO A 42 -25.13 -6.51 -7.96
CA PRO A 42 -26.48 -6.79 -7.50
C PRO A 42 -26.99 -5.57 -6.76
N ALA A 43 -28.22 -5.23 -6.97
CA ALA A 43 -28.81 -4.03 -6.50
C ALA A 43 -29.34 -4.15 -5.06
N ALA A 44 -29.19 -3.07 -4.28
CA ALA A 44 -29.88 -2.87 -3.00
C ALA A 44 -31.40 -2.76 -3.19
N GLY A 45 -32.16 -3.06 -2.15
CA GLY A 45 -33.61 -2.82 -2.14
C GLY A 45 -33.92 -1.33 -2.14
N ALA A 46 -34.24 -0.75 -3.29
CA ALA A 46 -34.64 0.65 -3.41
C ALA A 46 -36.07 0.80 -3.90
N ALA A 47 -36.79 1.78 -3.39
CA ALA A 47 -38.13 2.14 -3.85
C ALA A 47 -38.05 3.18 -4.97
N PHE A 48 -38.80 2.97 -6.05
CA PHE A 48 -38.91 3.90 -7.15
C PHE A 48 -40.35 4.38 -7.25
N THR A 49 -40.55 5.71 -7.30
CA THR A 49 -41.84 6.33 -7.56
C THR A 49 -41.71 7.43 -8.58
N GLN A 50 -42.75 7.66 -9.37
CA GLN A 50 -42.84 8.78 -10.27
C GLN A 50 -44.19 9.49 -10.12
N GLU A 51 -44.17 10.77 -9.82
CA GLU A 51 -45.34 11.61 -9.75
C GLU A 51 -45.18 12.80 -10.71
N GLY A 52 -45.95 12.77 -11.80
CA GLY A 52 -45.79 13.72 -12.89
C GLY A 52 -44.43 13.66 -13.54
N ASP A 53 -43.69 14.77 -13.51
CA ASP A 53 -42.34 14.90 -14.02
C ASP A 53 -41.23 14.67 -12.95
N ILE A 54 -41.59 14.26 -11.74
CA ILE A 54 -40.66 14.02 -10.65
C ILE A 54 -40.50 12.51 -10.42
N VAL A 55 -39.28 12.04 -10.47
CA VAL A 55 -38.84 10.70 -10.07
C VAL A 55 -38.18 10.76 -8.70
N THR A 56 -38.56 9.84 -7.84
CA THR A 56 -37.93 9.64 -6.53
C THR A 56 -37.42 8.21 -6.39
N ILE A 57 -36.14 8.07 -5.99
CA ILE A 57 -35.49 6.80 -5.70
C ILE A 57 -35.02 6.83 -4.25
N ALA A 58 -35.60 5.97 -3.42
CA ALA A 58 -35.32 5.92 -2.00
C ALA A 58 -34.63 4.62 -1.60
N THR A 59 -33.49 4.73 -0.94
CA THR A 59 -32.79 3.67 -0.21
C THR A 59 -32.92 3.89 1.29
N LYS A 60 -32.23 3.09 2.10
CA LYS A 60 -32.21 3.33 3.56
C LYS A 60 -31.40 4.58 3.97
N LYS A 61 -30.41 5.02 3.15
CA LYS A 61 -29.50 6.11 3.50
C LYS A 61 -29.73 7.40 2.73
N LEU A 62 -30.43 7.35 1.59
CA LEU A 62 -30.67 8.54 0.78
C LEU A 62 -31.97 8.46 -0.02
N THR A 63 -32.51 9.63 -0.35
CA THR A 63 -33.66 9.79 -1.25
C THR A 63 -33.26 10.74 -2.37
N LEU A 64 -33.06 10.19 -3.56
CA LEU A 64 -32.71 10.95 -4.77
C LEU A 64 -33.98 11.41 -5.47
N THR A 65 -33.99 12.66 -5.93
CA THR A 65 -35.08 13.28 -6.70
C THR A 65 -34.55 13.82 -8.02
N TYR A 66 -35.24 13.49 -9.12
CA TYR A 66 -34.87 13.92 -10.45
C TYR A 66 -36.10 14.40 -11.23
N ARG A 67 -35.96 15.53 -12.00
CA ARG A 67 -36.96 16.03 -12.92
C ARG A 67 -36.78 15.41 -14.29
N VAL A 68 -37.74 14.62 -14.71
CA VAL A 68 -37.75 13.90 -15.99
C VAL A 68 -37.55 14.83 -17.18
N GLY A 69 -36.63 14.45 -18.07
CA GLY A 69 -36.34 15.17 -19.32
C GLY A 69 -35.44 16.39 -19.16
N ALA A 70 -35.09 16.79 -17.94
CA ALA A 70 -34.13 17.85 -17.72
C ALA A 70 -32.68 17.30 -17.73
N PRO A 71 -31.67 18.07 -18.23
CA PRO A 71 -30.27 17.73 -17.99
C PRO A 71 -29.97 17.82 -16.50
N PHE A 72 -28.91 17.13 -16.04
CA PHE A 72 -28.46 17.22 -14.65
C PHE A 72 -28.02 18.65 -14.32
N ALA A 73 -28.68 19.24 -13.34
CA ALA A 73 -28.45 20.58 -12.83
C ALA A 73 -28.91 20.65 -11.36
N PRO A 74 -28.49 21.67 -10.58
CA PRO A 74 -28.90 21.81 -9.17
C PRO A 74 -30.42 21.83 -8.94
N GLU A 75 -31.17 22.28 -9.96
CA GLU A 75 -32.63 22.40 -9.92
C GLU A 75 -33.37 21.12 -10.37
N SER A 76 -32.64 20.21 -11.02
CA SER A 76 -33.22 18.98 -11.62
C SER A 76 -32.81 17.70 -10.94
N LEU A 77 -31.67 17.70 -10.22
CA LEU A 77 -31.12 16.51 -9.57
C LEU A 77 -30.59 16.84 -8.18
N SER A 78 -31.15 16.19 -7.17
CA SER A 78 -30.72 16.33 -5.79
C SER A 78 -30.92 15.02 -5.02
N ALA A 79 -30.23 14.88 -3.87
CA ALA A 79 -30.42 13.77 -2.97
C ALA A 79 -30.49 14.26 -1.52
N LYS A 80 -31.55 13.89 -0.80
CA LYS A 80 -31.63 14.05 0.64
C LYS A 80 -30.95 12.85 1.29
N ILE A 81 -29.92 13.10 2.09
CA ILE A 81 -29.10 12.09 2.78
C ILE A 81 -29.55 12.03 4.24
N HIS A 82 -29.86 10.84 4.74
CA HIS A 82 -30.35 10.58 6.08
C HIS A 82 -29.66 9.34 6.67
N THR A 83 -28.47 9.55 7.20
CA THR A 83 -27.58 8.51 7.71
C THR A 83 -27.43 8.57 9.23
N GLY A 84 -28.57 8.58 9.92
CA GLY A 84 -28.61 8.61 11.38
C GLY A 84 -28.25 9.97 11.97
N LYS A 85 -26.97 10.25 12.17
CA LYS A 85 -26.51 11.51 12.77
C LYS A 85 -26.33 12.66 11.77
N VAL A 86 -26.24 12.36 10.47
CA VAL A 86 -26.09 13.36 9.42
C VAL A 86 -27.35 13.43 8.58
N GLU A 87 -27.96 14.61 8.56
CA GLU A 87 -29.04 14.97 7.64
C GLU A 87 -28.56 16.14 6.78
N THR A 88 -28.42 15.92 5.48
CA THR A 88 -27.99 16.95 4.53
C THR A 88 -28.66 16.75 3.18
N THR A 89 -28.62 17.77 2.34
CA THR A 89 -29.11 17.69 0.96
C THR A 89 -27.97 18.01 0.02
N TRP A 90 -27.63 17.03 -0.82
CA TRP A 90 -26.75 17.21 -1.96
C TRP A 90 -27.55 17.64 -3.19
N LYS A 91 -27.01 18.58 -3.96
CA LYS A 91 -27.50 18.94 -5.30
C LYS A 91 -26.41 18.73 -6.33
N TYR A 92 -26.79 18.43 -7.55
CA TYR A 92 -25.82 18.27 -8.64
C TYR A 92 -24.89 19.48 -8.73
N GLY A 93 -23.58 19.23 -8.74
CA GLY A 93 -22.55 20.26 -8.78
C GLY A 93 -22.11 20.82 -7.43
N ASP A 94 -22.73 20.41 -6.32
CA ASP A 94 -22.26 20.77 -4.98
C ASP A 94 -20.83 20.26 -4.76
N LYS A 95 -20.01 21.09 -4.12
CA LYS A 95 -18.66 20.74 -3.69
C LYS A 95 -18.67 20.27 -2.26
N ASN A 96 -17.73 19.38 -1.96
CA ASN A 96 -17.53 18.87 -0.62
C ASN A 96 -16.58 19.81 0.14
N GLU A 97 -17.11 20.61 1.07
CA GLU A 97 -16.33 21.65 1.77
C GLU A 97 -15.54 21.09 2.97
N ASN A 98 -15.94 19.95 3.52
CA ASN A 98 -15.33 19.33 4.70
C ASN A 98 -14.72 17.97 4.39
N ASN A 99 -14.09 17.85 3.19
CA ASN A 99 -13.39 16.63 2.81
C ASN A 99 -12.17 16.38 3.71
N LEU A 100 -11.93 15.11 4.05
CA LEU A 100 -10.85 14.72 4.96
C LEU A 100 -9.51 14.47 4.23
N GLY A 101 -9.45 14.79 2.94
CA GLY A 101 -8.30 14.58 2.08
C GLY A 101 -8.12 13.13 1.66
N GLY A 102 -7.46 12.95 0.55
CA GLY A 102 -7.05 11.66 0.00
C GLY A 102 -5.53 11.53 0.01
N THR A 103 -4.93 11.33 -1.18
CA THR A 103 -3.49 11.20 -1.34
C THR A 103 -3.02 11.75 -2.69
N LEU A 104 -1.76 12.12 -2.77
CA LEU A 104 -1.10 12.56 -4.00
C LEU A 104 -0.55 11.36 -4.78
N ALA A 105 -0.42 11.51 -6.10
CA ALA A 105 0.23 10.50 -6.94
C ALA A 105 1.75 10.45 -6.69
N THR A 106 2.37 11.61 -6.46
CA THR A 106 3.80 11.75 -6.25
C THR A 106 4.13 12.89 -5.29
N LEU A 107 5.24 12.76 -4.59
CA LEU A 107 5.87 13.78 -3.75
C LEU A 107 7.22 14.24 -4.29
N ASP A 108 7.50 14.03 -5.59
CA ASP A 108 8.78 14.44 -6.18
C ASP A 108 9.06 15.92 -5.95
N GLY A 109 10.25 16.20 -5.40
CA GLY A 109 10.70 17.55 -5.06
C GLY A 109 9.90 18.23 -3.94
N VAL A 110 9.08 17.49 -3.21
CA VAL A 110 8.31 18.05 -2.09
C VAL A 110 9.23 18.26 -0.89
N ASP A 111 9.24 19.52 -0.42
CA ASP A 111 9.82 19.94 0.85
C ASP A 111 8.68 20.48 1.73
N GLY A 112 8.31 19.71 2.76
CA GLY A 112 7.22 20.04 3.66
C GLY A 112 5.83 19.66 3.11
N HIS A 113 4.83 20.48 3.42
CA HIS A 113 3.42 20.20 3.22
C HIS A 113 2.93 20.54 1.80
N ARG A 114 1.99 19.72 1.29
CA ARG A 114 1.21 20.00 0.06
C ARG A 114 -0.29 19.79 0.33
N PRO A 115 -1.17 20.56 -0.32
CA PRO A 115 -2.61 20.27 -0.28
C PRO A 115 -2.90 18.88 -0.85
N LEU A 116 -3.76 18.12 -0.16
CA LEU A 116 -4.22 16.84 -0.67
C LEU A 116 -5.47 17.02 -1.53
N PRO A 117 -5.65 16.25 -2.60
CA PRO A 117 -6.92 16.16 -3.31
C PRO A 117 -7.97 15.51 -2.42
N ASP A 118 -9.24 15.63 -2.82
CA ASP A 118 -10.36 15.00 -2.12
C ASP A 118 -10.19 13.48 -2.07
N GLY A 119 -10.40 12.90 -0.88
CA GLY A 119 -10.65 11.48 -0.68
C GLY A 119 -12.15 11.18 -0.72
N LEU A 120 -12.51 9.91 -0.54
CA LEU A 120 -13.91 9.51 -0.42
C LEU A 120 -14.56 10.05 0.87
N LEU A 121 -13.79 10.17 1.95
CA LEU A 121 -14.32 10.49 3.27
C LEU A 121 -14.43 11.99 3.51
N SER A 122 -15.58 12.41 4.09
CA SER A 122 -15.89 13.78 4.42
C SER A 122 -16.77 13.88 5.66
N ARG A 123 -16.63 14.97 6.41
CA ARG A 123 -17.55 15.33 7.49
C ARG A 123 -18.93 15.77 6.99
N ASP A 124 -19.06 16.09 5.70
CA ASP A 124 -20.36 16.33 5.07
C ASP A 124 -21.18 15.03 4.88
N GLY A 125 -20.53 13.88 5.08
CA GLY A 125 -21.19 12.56 5.07
C GLY A 125 -21.52 12.02 3.69
N TRP A 126 -20.96 12.61 2.64
CA TRP A 126 -21.13 12.18 1.26
C TRP A 126 -19.92 12.53 0.39
N HIS A 127 -19.82 11.86 -0.76
CA HIS A 127 -18.87 12.20 -1.82
C HIS A 127 -19.39 11.75 -3.17
N VAL A 128 -18.97 12.41 -4.25
CA VAL A 128 -19.30 12.02 -5.63
C VAL A 128 -18.04 11.67 -6.37
N ILE A 129 -17.98 10.45 -6.91
CA ILE A 129 -16.91 10.03 -7.82
C ILE A 129 -17.44 10.18 -9.24
N ASP A 130 -16.69 10.91 -10.08
CA ASP A 130 -17.00 11.14 -11.48
C ASP A 130 -16.22 10.13 -12.35
N ASP A 131 -16.96 9.22 -13.00
CA ASP A 131 -16.45 8.21 -13.93
C ASP A 131 -16.82 8.57 -15.39
N SER A 132 -17.24 9.82 -15.64
CA SER A 132 -17.61 10.29 -16.96
C SER A 132 -16.42 10.29 -17.91
N GLY A 133 -16.63 9.84 -19.13
CA GLY A 133 -15.58 9.86 -20.18
C GLY A 133 -14.47 8.83 -19.99
N THR A 134 -14.45 8.06 -18.89
CA THR A 134 -13.46 6.98 -18.73
C THR A 134 -13.71 5.87 -19.75
N PRO A 135 -12.65 5.26 -20.32
CA PRO A 135 -12.79 4.09 -21.20
C PRO A 135 -13.41 2.90 -20.50
N VAL A 136 -14.07 2.03 -21.26
CA VAL A 136 -14.69 0.80 -20.78
C VAL A 136 -13.95 -0.43 -21.28
N PHE A 137 -13.96 -1.51 -20.51
CA PHE A 137 -13.45 -2.81 -20.94
C PHE A 137 -14.39 -3.46 -21.94
N VAL A 138 -13.84 -3.82 -23.11
CA VAL A 138 -14.45 -4.64 -24.14
C VAL A 138 -13.45 -5.74 -24.49
N ASP A 139 -13.87 -6.99 -24.40
CA ASP A 139 -13.01 -8.16 -24.65
C ASP A 139 -11.66 -8.14 -23.90
N GLY A 140 -11.69 -7.62 -22.66
CA GLY A 140 -10.52 -7.57 -21.79
C GLY A 140 -9.52 -6.43 -22.09
N TRP A 141 -9.90 -5.47 -22.93
CA TRP A 141 -9.09 -4.29 -23.24
C TRP A 141 -9.92 -3.01 -23.15
N LEU A 142 -9.28 -1.89 -22.81
CA LEU A 142 -9.99 -0.61 -22.73
C LEU A 142 -10.29 -0.04 -24.13
N GLN A 143 -11.50 0.49 -24.27
CA GLN A 143 -11.95 1.24 -25.46
C GLN A 143 -12.67 2.51 -25.02
N CYS A 144 -12.52 3.57 -25.80
CA CYS A 144 -13.27 4.82 -25.57
C CYS A 144 -14.77 4.56 -25.68
N ARG A 145 -15.54 5.24 -24.86
CA ARG A 145 -16.99 5.30 -25.00
C ARG A 145 -17.34 6.12 -26.26
N SER A 146 -18.32 5.65 -26.99
CA SER A 146 -18.80 6.34 -28.20
C SER A 146 -19.70 7.54 -27.91
N GLN A 147 -20.19 7.67 -26.67
CA GLN A 147 -21.15 8.70 -26.28
C GLN A 147 -20.44 10.02 -25.96
N GLU A 148 -20.70 11.02 -26.76
CA GLU A 148 -20.33 12.38 -26.45
C GLU A 148 -21.20 12.91 -25.27
N HIS A 149 -20.59 13.63 -24.35
CA HIS A 149 -21.27 14.23 -23.19
C HIS A 149 -21.90 13.25 -22.20
N LEU A 150 -21.30 12.09 -22.02
CA LEU A 150 -21.69 11.17 -20.98
C LEU A 150 -21.39 11.76 -19.59
N CYS A 151 -22.41 11.80 -18.74
CA CYS A 151 -22.29 12.03 -17.31
C CYS A 151 -22.49 10.68 -16.63
N ASP A 152 -21.56 10.24 -15.77
CA ASP A 152 -21.56 8.96 -15.08
C ASP A 152 -20.98 9.14 -13.68
N LEU A 153 -21.84 9.38 -12.72
CA LEU A 153 -21.49 9.78 -11.37
C LEU A 153 -21.91 8.71 -10.35
N TYR A 154 -21.11 8.54 -9.32
CA TYR A 154 -21.41 7.69 -8.18
C TYR A 154 -21.52 8.55 -6.94
N LEU A 155 -22.75 8.73 -6.42
CA LEU A 155 -23.00 9.41 -5.16
C LEU A 155 -22.89 8.40 -4.02
N PHE A 156 -21.92 8.60 -3.13
CA PHE A 156 -21.74 7.88 -1.89
C PHE A 156 -22.34 8.68 -0.73
N ALA A 157 -23.26 8.08 0.02
CA ALA A 157 -23.91 8.65 1.20
C ALA A 157 -23.69 7.72 2.40
N TYR A 158 -22.87 8.13 3.35
CA TYR A 158 -22.42 7.29 4.47
C TYR A 158 -22.54 7.99 5.83
N GLY A 159 -22.78 9.30 5.86
CA GLY A 159 -22.72 10.08 7.08
C GLY A 159 -21.33 10.09 7.68
N HIS A 160 -21.22 9.66 8.94
CA HIS A 160 -19.92 9.49 9.60
C HIS A 160 -19.54 8.01 9.81
N ASP A 161 -20.17 7.10 9.07
CA ASP A 161 -19.77 5.68 9.02
C ASP A 161 -18.70 5.49 7.94
N TYR A 162 -17.48 5.91 8.26
CA TYR A 162 -16.34 5.87 7.33
C TYR A 162 -15.93 4.44 6.90
N PRO A 163 -15.97 3.42 7.80
CA PRO A 163 -15.78 2.04 7.37
C PRO A 163 -16.77 1.60 6.30
N ALA A 164 -18.06 1.91 6.48
CA ALA A 164 -19.08 1.56 5.49
C ALA A 164 -18.86 2.25 4.13
N ALA A 165 -18.36 3.49 4.11
CA ALA A 165 -18.01 4.17 2.87
C ALA A 165 -16.92 3.42 2.07
N LEU A 166 -15.87 2.94 2.73
CA LEU A 166 -14.80 2.17 2.10
C LEU A 166 -15.25 0.76 1.68
N GLN A 167 -16.18 0.15 2.43
CA GLN A 167 -16.82 -1.11 2.03
C GLN A 167 -17.69 -0.91 0.79
N ASP A 168 -18.44 0.18 0.71
CA ASP A 168 -19.20 0.56 -0.47
C ASP A 168 -18.28 0.83 -1.67
N LEU A 169 -17.13 1.49 -1.46
CA LEU A 169 -16.10 1.68 -2.50
C LEU A 169 -15.59 0.32 -3.02
N ALA A 170 -15.24 -0.58 -2.12
CA ALA A 170 -14.80 -1.91 -2.50
C ALA A 170 -15.88 -2.73 -3.21
N PHE A 171 -17.14 -2.52 -2.86
CA PHE A 171 -18.26 -3.17 -3.54
C PHE A 171 -18.46 -2.65 -4.98
N VAL A 172 -18.34 -1.34 -5.19
CA VAL A 172 -18.48 -0.70 -6.51
C VAL A 172 -17.28 -1.00 -7.40
N SER A 173 -16.08 -0.86 -6.86
CA SER A 173 -14.82 -0.84 -7.63
C SER A 173 -14.05 -2.15 -7.60
N GLY A 174 -14.17 -2.90 -6.52
CA GLY A 174 -13.38 -4.08 -6.19
C GLY A 174 -12.59 -3.89 -4.91
N LYS A 175 -12.22 -4.98 -4.26
CA LYS A 175 -11.48 -4.95 -3.00
C LYS A 175 -10.05 -4.42 -3.18
N MET A 176 -9.54 -3.80 -2.12
CA MET A 176 -8.13 -3.49 -1.97
C MET A 176 -7.34 -4.79 -1.96
N ALA A 177 -6.45 -4.99 -2.95
CA ALA A 177 -5.77 -6.27 -3.09
C ALA A 177 -4.74 -6.48 -1.95
N LEU A 178 -4.59 -7.72 -1.48
CA LEU A 178 -3.57 -8.10 -0.51
C LEU A 178 -2.23 -8.26 -1.26
N PRO A 179 -1.18 -7.47 -0.93
CA PRO A 179 0.12 -7.61 -1.57
C PRO A 179 0.80 -8.93 -1.19
N ARG A 180 1.87 -9.28 -1.90
CA ARG A 180 2.73 -10.40 -1.48
C ARG A 180 3.35 -10.09 -0.13
N LYS A 181 3.41 -11.08 0.76
CA LYS A 181 3.82 -10.90 2.18
C LYS A 181 5.17 -10.21 2.32
N TYR A 182 6.12 -10.48 1.44
CA TYR A 182 7.45 -9.88 1.49
C TYR A 182 7.42 -8.35 1.31
N ALA A 183 6.37 -7.78 0.70
CA ALA A 183 6.21 -6.33 0.60
C ALA A 183 6.11 -5.63 1.97
N LEU A 184 5.67 -6.35 3.01
CA LEU A 184 5.64 -5.85 4.38
C LEU A 184 7.00 -5.96 5.10
N GLY A 185 7.99 -6.58 4.47
CA GLY A 185 9.33 -6.74 5.00
C GLY A 185 10.18 -5.48 4.95
N SER A 186 11.49 -5.66 5.07
CA SER A 186 12.48 -4.60 4.93
C SER A 186 13.05 -4.59 3.51
N TRP A 187 13.09 -3.41 2.91
CA TRP A 187 13.62 -3.20 1.57
C TRP A 187 14.84 -2.30 1.61
N TYR A 188 15.82 -2.60 0.76
CA TYR A 188 16.91 -1.68 0.46
C TYR A 188 16.90 -1.30 -1.02
N SER A 189 17.00 -0.01 -1.26
CA SER A 189 17.05 0.63 -2.56
C SER A 189 18.02 1.80 -2.51
N ARG A 190 18.73 2.05 -3.59
CA ARG A 190 19.51 3.26 -3.79
C ARG A 190 19.71 3.48 -5.28
N TRP A 191 19.52 4.68 -5.75
CA TRP A 191 19.99 5.05 -7.07
C TRP A 191 21.53 5.06 -7.08
N TRP A 192 22.11 3.91 -7.41
CA TRP A 192 23.53 3.68 -7.36
C TRP A 192 23.93 2.53 -8.26
N ARG A 193 25.06 2.70 -8.97
CA ARG A 193 25.62 1.66 -9.83
C ARG A 193 26.33 0.60 -8.98
N TYR A 194 25.61 -0.46 -8.65
CA TYR A 194 26.16 -1.62 -7.95
C TYR A 194 26.63 -2.69 -8.93
N SER A 195 27.80 -3.31 -8.65
CA SER A 195 28.17 -4.57 -9.28
C SER A 195 27.45 -5.75 -8.61
N ALA A 196 27.45 -6.91 -9.30
CA ALA A 196 26.92 -8.16 -8.72
C ALA A 196 27.58 -8.53 -7.39
N GLU A 197 28.89 -8.32 -7.29
CA GLU A 197 29.64 -8.57 -6.06
C GLU A 197 29.20 -7.61 -4.94
N GLN A 198 29.02 -6.33 -5.25
CA GLN A 198 28.58 -5.33 -4.28
C GLN A 198 27.14 -5.60 -3.78
N PHE A 199 26.25 -6.11 -4.63
CA PHE A 199 24.92 -6.53 -4.16
C PHE A 199 25.00 -7.70 -3.18
N LEU A 200 25.84 -8.69 -3.43
CA LEU A 200 26.06 -9.81 -2.50
C LEU A 200 26.72 -9.34 -1.20
N GLN A 201 27.73 -8.47 -1.30
CA GLN A 201 28.36 -7.85 -0.13
C GLN A 201 27.38 -7.04 0.69
N LEU A 202 26.46 -6.29 0.06
CA LEU A 202 25.43 -5.54 0.75
C LEU A 202 24.55 -6.45 1.63
N VAL A 203 24.15 -7.61 1.11
CA VAL A 203 23.40 -8.61 1.90
C VAL A 203 24.24 -9.14 3.07
N ASP A 204 25.53 -9.40 2.85
CA ASP A 204 26.45 -9.81 3.92
C ASP A 204 26.60 -8.72 4.99
N GLU A 205 26.64 -7.44 4.59
CA GLU A 205 26.69 -6.31 5.51
C GLU A 205 25.41 -6.17 6.34
N TYR A 206 24.22 -6.39 5.74
CA TYR A 206 22.95 -6.43 6.47
C TYR A 206 22.96 -7.52 7.54
N ASP A 207 23.38 -8.73 7.16
CA ASP A 207 23.46 -9.87 8.10
C ASP A 207 24.49 -9.62 9.19
N ALA A 208 25.68 -9.09 8.85
CA ALA A 208 26.77 -8.82 9.80
C ALA A 208 26.45 -7.71 10.80
N ASN A 209 25.64 -6.72 10.41
CA ASN A 209 25.23 -5.61 11.25
C ASN A 209 23.89 -5.87 11.97
N ASP A 210 23.32 -7.07 11.81
CA ASP A 210 22.09 -7.52 12.45
C ASP A 210 20.87 -6.67 12.08
N PHE A 211 20.71 -6.39 10.76
CA PHE A 211 19.55 -5.77 10.17
C PHE A 211 18.83 -6.75 9.25
N PRO A 212 17.49 -6.82 9.28
CA PRO A 212 16.74 -7.68 8.38
C PRO A 212 16.68 -7.07 6.97
N LEU A 213 16.66 -7.96 5.96
CA LEU A 213 16.46 -7.60 4.57
C LEU A 213 15.60 -8.66 3.88
N ASP A 214 14.49 -8.25 3.27
CA ASP A 214 13.58 -9.14 2.54
C ASP A 214 13.55 -8.86 1.05
N ILE A 215 13.75 -7.59 0.65
CA ILE A 215 13.73 -7.17 -0.75
C ILE A 215 14.94 -6.31 -1.06
N LEU A 216 15.59 -6.64 -2.17
CA LEU A 216 16.62 -5.83 -2.79
C LEU A 216 16.07 -5.19 -4.07
N VAL A 217 16.15 -3.87 -4.15
CA VAL A 217 15.78 -3.10 -5.33
C VAL A 217 17.03 -2.80 -6.15
N MET A 218 17.02 -3.18 -7.40
CA MET A 218 18.02 -2.74 -8.37
C MET A 218 17.46 -1.56 -9.13
N ASP A 219 17.99 -0.38 -8.86
CA ASP A 219 17.61 0.85 -9.53
C ASP A 219 18.12 0.88 -10.97
N MET A 220 17.78 1.91 -11.74
CA MET A 220 17.93 1.94 -13.19
C MET A 220 19.33 1.60 -13.74
N ASP A 221 20.37 1.57 -12.91
CA ASP A 221 21.72 1.11 -13.32
C ASP A 221 21.83 -0.41 -13.55
N TRP A 222 20.77 -1.19 -13.32
CA TRP A 222 20.72 -2.60 -13.70
C TRP A 222 20.82 -2.79 -15.22
N HIS A 223 20.37 -1.80 -16.00
CA HIS A 223 20.53 -1.74 -17.46
C HIS A 223 21.58 -0.70 -17.86
N TYR A 224 21.99 -0.73 -19.11
CA TYR A 224 22.92 0.26 -19.63
C TYR A 224 22.27 1.64 -19.67
N GLN A 225 22.98 2.64 -19.10
CA GLN A 225 22.55 4.05 -19.07
C GLN A 225 23.26 4.84 -20.18
N ASP A 226 24.59 4.87 -20.18
CA ASP A 226 25.37 5.73 -21.07
C ASP A 226 26.75 5.16 -21.37
N TRP A 227 27.40 4.59 -20.39
CA TRP A 227 28.80 4.19 -20.48
C TRP A 227 28.98 2.68 -20.52
N GLY A 228 27.89 1.97 -20.73
CA GLY A 228 27.90 0.51 -20.78
C GLY A 228 28.62 -0.05 -21.98
N TYR A 229 28.74 0.72 -23.03
CA TYR A 229 29.34 0.27 -24.30
C TYR A 229 30.79 0.68 -24.41
N GLU A 230 31.63 -0.24 -24.87
CA GLU A 230 33.07 0.01 -25.13
C GLU A 230 33.26 0.91 -26.35
N GLU A 231 34.42 1.59 -26.44
CA GLU A 231 34.78 2.36 -27.61
C GLU A 231 34.80 1.44 -28.84
N GLY A 232 34.04 1.82 -29.88
CA GLY A 232 33.87 1.02 -31.08
C GLY A 232 32.62 0.10 -31.09
N ASP A 233 31.90 -0.06 -29.97
CA ASP A 233 30.61 -0.73 -29.99
C ASP A 233 29.59 0.14 -30.75
N PRO A 234 28.87 -0.42 -31.75
CA PRO A 234 27.85 0.34 -32.47
C PRO A 234 26.78 0.99 -31.58
N ARG A 235 26.52 0.40 -30.42
CA ARG A 235 25.56 0.89 -29.43
C ARG A 235 26.06 2.10 -28.66
N ALA A 236 27.36 2.32 -28.56
CA ALA A 236 28.00 3.50 -27.96
C ALA A 236 27.69 4.81 -28.69
N LEU A 237 27.08 4.73 -29.88
CA LEU A 237 26.65 5.89 -30.67
C LEU A 237 25.33 6.48 -30.22
N TYR A 238 24.58 5.81 -29.34
CA TYR A 238 23.35 6.29 -28.75
C TYR A 238 23.63 7.12 -27.50
N GLY A 239 24.37 8.19 -27.63
CA GLY A 239 24.58 9.13 -26.56
C GLY A 239 23.39 10.07 -26.37
N TYR A 240 22.60 9.91 -25.34
CA TYR A 240 21.44 10.73 -25.06
C TYR A 240 21.73 11.96 -24.20
N GLY A 241 21.29 13.00 -24.59
CA GLY A 241 20.95 14.33 -24.31
C GLY A 241 21.00 14.94 -22.92
N HIS A 242 21.39 14.31 -21.87
CA HIS A 242 21.91 15.02 -20.70
C HIS A 242 23.42 15.11 -20.83
N ALA A 243 23.97 16.29 -20.61
CA ALA A 243 25.39 16.61 -20.80
C ALA A 243 26.33 15.46 -20.37
N GLY A 244 26.61 14.52 -21.30
CA GLY A 244 27.44 13.37 -21.00
C GLY A 244 27.14 12.08 -21.75
N GLY A 245 26.16 12.03 -22.66
CA GLY A 245 25.92 10.85 -23.49
C GLY A 245 25.07 9.77 -22.80
N ASN A 246 23.99 10.12 -22.18
CA ASN A 246 23.07 9.25 -21.45
C ASN A 246 22.05 8.57 -22.40
N LEU A 247 21.86 7.24 -22.27
CA LEU A 247 20.84 6.48 -23.01
C LEU A 247 19.40 6.76 -22.51
N GLY A 248 19.25 7.56 -21.47
CA GLY A 248 17.97 7.84 -20.82
C GLY A 248 17.64 6.82 -19.72
N TRP A 249 16.46 6.95 -19.16
CA TRP A 249 16.02 6.11 -18.04
C TRP A 249 15.39 4.79 -18.48
N THR A 250 14.88 4.72 -19.71
CA THR A 250 14.31 3.49 -20.28
C THR A 250 15.44 2.56 -20.76
N GLY A 251 15.40 1.30 -20.38
CA GLY A 251 16.35 0.29 -20.86
C GLY A 251 15.95 -1.14 -20.49
N TYR A 252 16.23 -2.08 -21.41
CA TYR A 252 15.87 -3.50 -21.28
C TYR A 252 17.02 -4.42 -21.66
N THR A 253 18.23 -4.01 -21.35
CA THR A 253 19.46 -4.81 -21.56
C THR A 253 20.28 -4.77 -20.29
N TRP A 254 20.50 -5.94 -19.66
CA TRP A 254 21.33 -6.04 -18.47
C TRP A 254 22.70 -5.39 -18.68
N ASN A 255 23.12 -4.54 -17.76
CA ASN A 255 24.45 -3.99 -17.72
C ASN A 255 25.46 -5.10 -17.35
N ARG A 256 25.91 -5.84 -18.35
CA ARG A 256 26.80 -7.00 -18.18
C ARG A 256 28.19 -6.65 -17.69
N ARG A 257 28.55 -5.38 -17.66
CA ARG A 257 29.75 -4.92 -17.01
C ARG A 257 29.69 -5.08 -15.50
N GLU A 258 28.58 -4.63 -14.93
CA GLU A 258 28.34 -4.66 -13.50
C GLU A 258 27.75 -6.00 -13.06
N ILE A 259 26.90 -6.58 -13.90
CA ILE A 259 26.18 -7.84 -13.62
C ILE A 259 26.41 -8.82 -14.78
N PRO A 260 27.58 -9.47 -14.84
CA PRO A 260 27.92 -10.39 -15.95
C PRO A 260 27.00 -11.60 -16.08
N ASP A 261 26.50 -12.12 -14.94
CA ASP A 261 25.59 -13.25 -14.86
C ASP A 261 24.36 -12.88 -14.00
N PRO A 262 23.35 -12.21 -14.58
CA PRO A 262 22.14 -11.82 -13.84
C PRO A 262 21.40 -13.01 -13.24
N ALA A 263 21.24 -14.11 -13.98
CA ALA A 263 20.54 -15.29 -13.50
C ALA A 263 21.24 -15.92 -12.29
N GLY A 264 22.56 -15.98 -12.33
CA GLY A 264 23.37 -16.47 -11.21
C GLY A 264 23.29 -15.57 -9.97
N LEU A 265 23.26 -14.25 -10.17
CA LEU A 265 23.06 -13.29 -9.08
C LEU A 265 21.67 -13.44 -8.43
N LEU A 266 20.61 -13.43 -9.23
CA LEU A 266 19.22 -13.58 -8.76
C LEU A 266 19.04 -14.90 -8.01
N ALA A 267 19.57 -16.01 -8.55
CA ALA A 267 19.52 -17.30 -7.87
C ALA A 267 20.29 -17.31 -6.52
N GLN A 268 21.38 -16.54 -6.39
CA GLN A 268 22.09 -16.40 -5.12
C GLN A 268 21.29 -15.59 -4.09
N LEU A 269 20.65 -14.50 -4.52
CA LEU A 269 19.79 -13.68 -3.66
C LEU A 269 18.57 -14.48 -3.16
N HIS A 270 17.91 -15.23 -4.05
CA HIS A 270 16.80 -16.10 -3.69
C HIS A 270 17.18 -17.20 -2.67
N ARG A 271 18.37 -17.82 -2.85
CA ARG A 271 18.87 -18.79 -1.84
C ARG A 271 19.07 -18.17 -0.46
N ARG A 272 19.28 -16.86 -0.39
CA ARG A 272 19.35 -16.10 0.88
C ARG A 272 17.99 -15.60 1.39
N GLY A 273 16.89 -15.93 0.69
CA GLY A 273 15.53 -15.51 1.05
C GLY A 273 15.23 -14.06 0.69
N ILE A 274 15.93 -13.48 -0.28
CA ILE A 274 15.76 -12.09 -0.73
C ILE A 274 14.97 -12.09 -2.05
N ALA A 275 13.86 -11.37 -2.08
CA ALA A 275 13.15 -11.05 -3.33
C ALA A 275 13.83 -9.87 -4.05
N VAL A 276 13.71 -9.83 -5.37
CA VAL A 276 14.38 -8.80 -6.19
C VAL A 276 13.38 -8.10 -7.11
N THR A 277 13.46 -6.78 -7.15
CA THR A 277 12.74 -5.95 -8.12
C THR A 277 13.68 -5.06 -8.91
N LEU A 278 13.33 -4.81 -10.15
CA LEU A 278 14.05 -3.91 -11.05
C LEU A 278 13.24 -2.63 -11.25
N ASN A 279 13.92 -1.49 -11.29
CA ASN A 279 13.36 -0.21 -11.70
C ASN A 279 13.03 -0.24 -13.21
N ASP A 280 11.90 0.31 -13.61
CA ASP A 280 11.39 0.31 -14.97
C ASP A 280 10.80 1.68 -15.35
N HIS A 281 11.27 2.21 -16.49
CA HIS A 281 10.81 3.46 -17.09
C HIS A 281 10.39 3.18 -18.54
N PRO A 282 9.15 2.78 -18.82
CA PRO A 282 8.76 2.28 -20.13
C PRO A 282 8.54 3.36 -21.19
N ALA A 283 8.57 4.64 -20.83
CA ALA A 283 8.11 5.75 -21.64
C ALA A 283 8.74 5.85 -23.05
N ASP A 284 10.01 5.48 -23.20
CA ASP A 284 10.72 5.54 -24.48
C ASP A 284 10.59 4.26 -25.34
N GLY A 285 9.88 3.24 -24.85
CA GLY A 285 9.69 1.97 -25.54
C GLY A 285 10.97 1.12 -25.60
N ILE A 286 11.02 0.18 -26.53
CA ILE A 286 12.18 -0.71 -26.73
C ILE A 286 12.97 -0.24 -27.93
N ARG A 287 14.23 0.12 -27.70
CA ARG A 287 15.12 0.67 -28.73
C ARG A 287 15.84 -0.43 -29.49
N ASP A 288 16.31 -0.12 -30.71
CA ASP A 288 16.93 -1.09 -31.64
C ASP A 288 18.24 -1.70 -31.14
N HIS A 289 18.90 -1.08 -30.18
CA HIS A 289 20.11 -1.59 -29.54
C HIS A 289 19.86 -2.56 -28.39
N GLU A 290 18.62 -2.65 -27.91
CA GLU A 290 18.28 -3.51 -26.77
C GLU A 290 18.34 -5.00 -27.13
N GLU A 291 18.82 -5.83 -26.21
CA GLU A 291 18.83 -7.30 -26.40
C GLU A 291 17.44 -7.88 -26.70
N THR A 292 16.41 -7.21 -26.21
CA THR A 292 15.00 -7.62 -26.33
C THR A 292 14.36 -7.16 -27.64
N TYR A 293 14.95 -6.19 -28.35
CA TYR A 293 14.38 -5.60 -29.57
C TYR A 293 14.10 -6.61 -30.70
N PRO A 294 14.98 -7.59 -31.01
CA PRO A 294 14.69 -8.57 -32.05
C PRO A 294 13.46 -9.44 -31.74
N ALA A 295 13.28 -9.84 -30.49
CA ALA A 295 12.11 -10.62 -30.08
C ALA A 295 10.84 -9.76 -30.13
N PHE A 296 10.91 -8.55 -29.62
CA PHE A 296 9.80 -7.59 -29.65
C PHE A 296 9.32 -7.29 -31.07
N THR A 297 10.20 -6.90 -31.98
CA THR A 297 9.86 -6.58 -33.36
C THR A 297 9.36 -7.78 -34.14
N LYS A 298 9.86 -8.99 -33.85
CA LYS A 298 9.32 -10.23 -34.42
C LYS A 298 7.86 -10.41 -34.04
N MET A 299 7.53 -10.26 -32.73
CA MET A 299 6.16 -10.41 -32.24
C MET A 299 5.22 -9.35 -32.85
N LEU A 300 5.64 -8.10 -32.97
CA LEU A 300 4.86 -7.06 -33.61
C LEU A 300 4.54 -7.37 -35.07
N ARG A 301 5.52 -7.92 -35.82
CA ARG A 301 5.31 -8.34 -37.22
C ARG A 301 4.34 -9.52 -37.31
N GLU A 302 4.43 -10.49 -36.43
CA GLU A 302 3.53 -11.64 -36.37
C GLU A 302 2.09 -11.24 -36.04
N LYS A 303 1.91 -10.17 -35.25
CA LYS A 303 0.60 -9.57 -34.93
C LYS A 303 0.12 -8.57 -35.98
N HIS A 304 0.88 -8.33 -37.06
CA HIS A 304 0.60 -7.34 -38.09
C HIS A 304 0.40 -5.91 -37.51
N TYR A 305 1.11 -5.61 -36.41
CA TYR A 305 1.04 -4.29 -35.76
C TYR A 305 1.35 -3.20 -36.77
N GLN A 306 0.43 -2.23 -36.87
CA GLN A 306 0.64 -1.01 -37.62
C GLN A 306 0.92 0.12 -36.64
N GLU A 307 1.96 0.91 -36.88
CA GLU A 307 2.22 2.08 -36.06
C GLU A 307 1.21 3.17 -36.42
N GLU A 308 0.12 3.24 -35.64
CA GLU A 308 -0.93 4.23 -35.84
C GLU A 308 -0.59 5.60 -35.27
N VAL A 309 0.51 5.68 -34.51
CA VAL A 309 0.95 6.92 -33.88
C VAL A 309 1.81 7.68 -34.88
N PRO A 310 1.41 8.90 -35.28
CA PRO A 310 2.27 9.75 -36.11
C PRO A 310 3.62 9.89 -35.39
N LEU A 311 4.70 9.58 -36.08
CA LEU A 311 6.04 9.98 -35.66
C LEU A 311 6.07 11.52 -35.63
N ILE A 312 5.61 12.10 -34.53
CA ILE A 312 5.97 13.47 -34.25
C ILE A 312 7.45 13.40 -33.89
N PRO A 313 8.32 14.07 -34.62
CA PRO A 313 9.73 14.09 -34.28
C PRO A 313 9.83 14.65 -32.88
N ASP A 314 10.09 13.76 -31.91
CA ASP A 314 10.48 14.16 -30.58
C ASP A 314 11.75 15.00 -30.74
N LYS A 315 11.83 16.15 -30.07
CA LYS A 315 13.06 16.94 -30.04
C LYS A 315 14.24 16.10 -29.53
N GLN A 316 13.96 15.10 -28.75
CA GLN A 316 14.91 14.11 -28.26
C GLN A 316 15.31 13.16 -29.40
N SER A 317 14.37 12.59 -30.15
CA SER A 317 14.67 11.72 -31.29
C SER A 317 15.34 12.44 -32.47
N GLU A 318 15.07 13.73 -32.70
CA GLU A 318 15.84 14.54 -33.64
C GLU A 318 17.29 14.70 -33.17
N ARG A 319 17.50 14.99 -31.90
CA ARG A 319 18.83 15.11 -31.31
C ARG A 319 19.57 13.78 -31.29
N GLU A 320 18.86 12.69 -31.08
CA GLU A 320 19.34 11.32 -31.14
C GLU A 320 19.80 10.96 -32.57
N ARG A 321 18.99 11.30 -33.59
CA ARG A 321 19.33 11.12 -35.00
C ARG A 321 20.53 11.93 -35.40
N GLU A 322 20.65 13.18 -34.96
CA GLU A 322 21.80 14.03 -35.21
C GLU A 322 23.09 13.50 -34.56
N ASN A 323 22.98 12.94 -33.34
CA ASN A 323 24.13 12.42 -32.60
C ASN A 323 24.54 11.01 -33.01
N SER A 324 23.58 10.14 -33.37
CA SER A 324 23.82 8.72 -33.63
C SER A 324 24.33 8.41 -35.04
N LYS A 325 24.21 9.35 -36.02
CA LYS A 325 24.47 9.11 -37.44
C LYS A 325 23.79 7.87 -38.03
N ARG A 326 22.69 7.41 -37.36
CA ARG A 326 21.88 6.26 -37.76
C ARG A 326 20.43 6.69 -37.89
N ASP A 327 19.72 6.07 -38.82
CA ASP A 327 18.26 6.09 -38.84
C ASP A 327 17.78 5.11 -37.75
N VAL A 328 17.55 5.63 -36.54
CA VAL A 328 17.02 4.85 -35.43
C VAL A 328 15.54 4.59 -35.67
N VAL A 329 15.17 3.34 -35.86
CA VAL A 329 13.78 2.92 -35.99
C VAL A 329 13.30 2.44 -34.62
N ASN A 330 12.77 3.34 -33.81
CA ASN A 330 12.15 2.99 -32.55
C ASN A 330 10.64 3.01 -32.72
N PHE A 331 9.98 1.92 -32.32
CA PHE A 331 8.54 1.94 -32.10
C PHE A 331 8.26 2.77 -30.86
N ARG A 332 7.45 3.81 -31.01
CA ARG A 332 7.01 4.59 -29.88
C ARG A 332 6.27 3.70 -28.87
N PHE A 333 6.45 3.98 -27.59
CA PHE A 333 5.68 3.33 -26.52
C PHE A 333 4.18 3.57 -26.73
N ASN A 334 3.39 2.50 -26.85
CA ASN A 334 1.97 2.57 -27.16
C ASN A 334 1.15 1.68 -26.21
N ALA A 335 0.89 2.20 -25.01
CA ALA A 335 0.10 1.49 -24.01
C ALA A 335 -1.39 1.33 -24.41
N GLY A 336 -1.87 2.04 -25.41
CA GLY A 336 -3.23 1.89 -25.95
C GLY A 336 -3.40 0.68 -26.85
N SER A 337 -2.31 0.16 -27.42
CA SER A 337 -2.34 -1.01 -28.28
C SER A 337 -2.13 -2.30 -27.50
N ARG A 338 -3.11 -3.20 -27.59
CA ARG A 338 -3.03 -4.54 -27.01
C ARG A 338 -1.85 -5.33 -27.58
N ASP A 339 -1.69 -5.33 -28.89
CA ASP A 339 -0.63 -6.06 -29.58
C ASP A 339 0.76 -5.57 -29.17
N TYR A 340 0.91 -4.24 -29.02
CA TYR A 340 2.14 -3.65 -28.53
C TYR A 340 2.46 -4.11 -27.10
N MET A 341 1.51 -3.99 -26.17
CA MET A 341 1.74 -4.30 -24.77
C MET A 341 1.95 -5.80 -24.53
N GLU A 342 1.28 -6.67 -25.27
CA GLU A 342 1.55 -8.11 -25.22
C GLU A 342 2.96 -8.45 -25.70
N ALA A 343 3.40 -7.83 -26.81
CA ALA A 343 4.77 -7.99 -27.32
C ALA A 343 5.80 -7.41 -26.34
N PHE A 344 5.50 -6.24 -25.75
CA PHE A 344 6.35 -5.58 -24.76
C PHE A 344 6.59 -6.47 -23.53
N PHE A 345 5.55 -6.92 -22.87
CA PHE A 345 5.69 -7.77 -21.67
C PHE A 345 6.36 -9.11 -21.96
N GLU A 346 6.03 -9.75 -23.09
CA GLU A 346 6.61 -11.07 -23.41
C GLU A 346 8.09 -10.98 -23.80
N SER A 347 8.50 -9.91 -24.48
CA SER A 347 9.88 -9.74 -24.91
C SER A 347 10.80 -9.19 -23.82
N THR A 348 10.28 -8.50 -22.82
CA THR A 348 11.04 -7.87 -21.74
C THR A 348 10.76 -8.57 -20.40
N HIS A 349 9.64 -8.28 -19.76
CA HIS A 349 9.31 -8.69 -18.39
C HIS A 349 9.30 -10.20 -18.20
N THR A 350 8.59 -10.93 -19.06
CA THR A 350 8.50 -12.40 -18.97
C THR A 350 9.85 -13.08 -19.01
N GLN A 351 10.82 -12.55 -19.78
CA GLN A 351 12.15 -13.15 -19.86
C GLN A 351 12.93 -12.94 -18.57
N TYR A 352 12.86 -11.76 -17.99
CA TYR A 352 13.57 -11.42 -16.76
C TYR A 352 12.93 -12.06 -15.53
N GLU A 353 11.60 -12.20 -15.50
CA GLU A 353 10.89 -12.97 -14.49
C GLU A 353 11.29 -14.45 -14.50
N LYS A 354 11.51 -15.04 -15.68
CA LYS A 354 12.06 -16.40 -15.81
C LYS A 354 13.50 -16.52 -15.30
N MET A 355 14.26 -15.42 -15.30
CA MET A 355 15.61 -15.38 -14.70
C MET A 355 15.56 -15.28 -13.17
N GLY A 356 14.45 -14.78 -12.60
CA GLY A 356 14.28 -14.62 -11.15
C GLY A 356 13.93 -13.20 -10.69
N VAL A 357 13.47 -12.31 -11.57
CA VAL A 357 12.89 -11.04 -11.14
C VAL A 357 11.51 -11.30 -10.56
N ASP A 358 11.24 -10.85 -9.32
CA ASP A 358 10.00 -11.17 -8.60
C ASP A 358 8.85 -10.24 -8.94
N PHE A 359 9.13 -8.96 -9.17
CA PHE A 359 8.17 -7.94 -9.57
C PHE A 359 8.88 -6.72 -10.14
N TRP A 360 8.12 -5.70 -10.58
CA TRP A 360 8.64 -4.52 -11.25
C TRP A 360 8.35 -3.25 -10.47
N TRP A 361 9.34 -2.36 -10.40
CA TRP A 361 9.18 -1.00 -9.92
C TRP A 361 8.94 -0.08 -11.12
N LEU A 362 7.66 0.22 -11.37
CA LEU A 362 7.21 1.12 -12.41
C LEU A 362 7.33 2.57 -11.90
N ASP A 363 8.42 3.22 -12.24
CA ASP A 363 8.75 4.56 -11.71
C ASP A 363 8.16 5.68 -12.57
N TRP A 364 8.84 6.15 -13.60
CA TRP A 364 8.28 7.10 -14.54
C TRP A 364 7.71 6.39 -15.76
N GLN A 365 6.41 6.24 -15.80
CA GLN A 365 5.67 5.63 -16.89
C GLN A 365 5.01 6.66 -17.80
N GLN A 366 5.12 7.93 -17.45
CA GLN A 366 4.47 9.01 -18.21
C GLN A 366 5.36 9.45 -19.36
N ASP A 367 4.77 9.50 -20.54
CA ASP A 367 5.36 10.19 -21.66
C ASP A 367 5.17 11.70 -21.46
N TYR A 368 6.24 12.47 -21.33
CA TYR A 368 6.18 13.90 -21.13
C TYR A 368 5.54 14.66 -22.31
N LEU A 369 5.66 14.12 -23.52
CA LEU A 369 5.11 14.72 -24.71
C LEU A 369 3.63 14.30 -24.91
N TYR A 370 3.29 13.11 -24.47
CA TYR A 370 1.99 12.50 -24.66
C TYR A 370 1.47 11.91 -23.35
N PRO A 371 0.97 12.74 -22.44
CA PRO A 371 0.53 12.26 -21.12
C PRO A 371 -0.68 11.34 -21.19
N MET A 372 -1.45 11.39 -22.30
CA MET A 372 -2.64 10.57 -22.51
C MET A 372 -2.30 9.32 -23.31
N VAL A 373 -2.92 8.19 -22.92
CA VAL A 373 -2.79 6.93 -23.63
C VAL A 373 -3.42 7.04 -25.03
N ASN A 374 -2.68 6.65 -26.06
CA ASN A 374 -3.16 6.70 -27.43
C ASN A 374 -4.46 5.90 -27.62
N GLY A 375 -5.47 6.51 -28.22
CA GLY A 375 -6.77 5.89 -28.49
C GLY A 375 -7.69 5.72 -27.27
N LEU A 376 -7.28 6.19 -26.07
CA LEU A 376 -8.08 6.06 -24.84
C LEU A 376 -8.56 7.40 -24.26
N GLY A 377 -8.74 8.42 -25.11
CA GLY A 377 -9.32 9.70 -24.73
C GLY A 377 -8.44 10.49 -23.76
N THR A 378 -8.95 10.81 -22.59
CA THR A 378 -8.24 11.58 -21.55
C THR A 378 -7.54 10.69 -20.51
N LEU A 379 -7.54 9.38 -20.70
CA LEU A 379 -6.89 8.48 -19.77
C LEU A 379 -5.37 8.65 -19.80
N THR A 380 -4.77 8.90 -18.63
CA THR A 380 -3.32 8.98 -18.49
C THR A 380 -2.68 7.58 -18.38
N HIS A 381 -1.37 7.51 -18.61
CA HIS A 381 -0.64 6.24 -18.57
C HIS A 381 -0.66 5.58 -17.19
N LEU A 382 -0.57 6.36 -16.11
CA LEU A 382 -0.36 5.85 -14.76
C LEU A 382 -1.42 4.81 -14.31
N PRO A 383 -2.72 5.10 -14.25
CA PRO A 383 -3.70 4.10 -13.80
C PRO A 383 -3.82 2.91 -14.76
N TRP A 384 -3.58 3.14 -16.06
CA TRP A 384 -3.66 2.07 -17.05
C TRP A 384 -2.47 1.11 -16.97
N LEU A 385 -1.26 1.63 -16.84
CA LEU A 385 -0.07 0.80 -16.68
C LEU A 385 -0.08 0.07 -15.32
N ASN A 386 -0.53 0.70 -14.25
CA ASN A 386 -0.72 0.03 -12.97
C ASN A 386 -1.61 -1.22 -13.11
N TYR A 387 -2.73 -1.08 -13.82
CA TYR A 387 -3.58 -2.23 -14.13
C TYR A 387 -2.86 -3.30 -14.96
N LEU A 388 -2.17 -2.92 -16.04
CA LEU A 388 -1.50 -3.85 -16.95
C LEU A 388 -0.36 -4.62 -16.24
N TYR A 389 0.48 -3.92 -15.48
CA TYR A 389 1.58 -4.53 -14.71
C TYR A 389 1.04 -5.45 -13.61
N TYR A 390 0.00 -5.00 -12.91
CA TYR A 390 -0.68 -5.82 -11.92
C TYR A 390 -1.27 -7.11 -12.55
N ALA A 391 -1.97 -6.98 -13.68
CA ALA A 391 -2.54 -8.11 -14.39
C ALA A 391 -1.45 -9.08 -14.92
N HIS A 392 -0.34 -8.52 -15.46
CA HIS A 392 0.80 -9.30 -15.90
C HIS A 392 1.43 -10.10 -14.75
N SER A 393 1.60 -9.49 -13.59
CA SER A 393 2.25 -10.11 -12.43
C SER A 393 1.43 -11.22 -11.76
N ARG A 394 0.14 -11.37 -12.10
CA ARG A 394 -0.75 -12.44 -11.61
C ARG A 394 -0.59 -13.77 -12.31
N LYS A 395 0.30 -13.87 -13.29
CA LYS A 395 0.59 -15.12 -13.98
C LYS A 395 0.96 -16.22 -12.98
N ASN A 396 0.59 -17.46 -13.31
CA ASN A 396 0.88 -18.65 -12.49
C ASN A 396 0.23 -18.66 -11.09
N GLY A 397 -0.87 -17.93 -10.88
CA GLY A 397 -1.60 -17.88 -9.62
C GLY A 397 -0.93 -17.05 -8.53
N LEU A 398 0.06 -16.26 -8.89
CA LEU A 398 0.69 -15.29 -7.98
C LEU A 398 -0.25 -14.13 -7.70
N ARG A 399 -0.15 -13.54 -6.50
CA ARG A 399 -0.81 -12.25 -6.21
C ARG A 399 -0.28 -11.19 -7.14
N GLY A 400 -1.19 -10.39 -7.69
CA GLY A 400 -0.81 -9.22 -8.45
C GLY A 400 -0.02 -8.25 -7.58
N MET A 401 1.04 -7.70 -8.15
CA MET A 401 1.83 -6.65 -7.52
C MET A 401 2.54 -5.83 -8.59
N SER A 402 2.33 -4.53 -8.56
CA SER A 402 3.16 -3.54 -9.23
C SER A 402 3.67 -2.57 -8.17
N PHE A 403 4.91 -2.16 -8.24
CA PHE A 403 5.44 -1.12 -7.37
C PHE A 403 5.48 0.17 -8.16
N SER A 404 4.51 1.07 -7.92
CA SER A 404 4.25 2.23 -8.78
C SER A 404 3.69 3.40 -7.98
N ARG A 405 3.32 4.49 -8.66
CA ARG A 405 2.70 5.67 -8.06
C ARG A 405 1.18 5.51 -8.03
N TRP A 406 0.47 6.28 -7.18
CA TRP A 406 -0.97 6.22 -7.05
C TRP A 406 -1.68 6.82 -8.27
N GLY A 407 -2.53 6.04 -8.92
CA GLY A 407 -3.26 6.40 -10.15
C GLY A 407 -4.68 6.95 -9.96
N GLY A 408 -5.16 7.14 -8.73
CA GLY A 408 -6.51 7.65 -8.45
C GLY A 408 -7.52 6.58 -8.04
N PHE A 409 -8.80 6.96 -7.94
CA PHE A 409 -9.88 6.02 -7.59
C PHE A 409 -9.95 4.86 -8.59
N GLY A 410 -10.02 3.64 -8.06
CA GLY A 410 -9.96 2.40 -8.82
C GLY A 410 -8.59 1.74 -8.79
N ASP A 411 -7.53 2.50 -8.51
CA ASP A 411 -6.17 1.97 -8.46
C ASP A 411 -5.87 1.18 -7.17
N HIS A 412 -6.67 1.37 -6.12
CA HIS A 412 -6.55 0.61 -4.86
C HIS A 412 -6.54 -0.92 -5.03
N LYS A 413 -6.90 -1.41 -6.21
CA LYS A 413 -6.83 -2.82 -6.60
C LYS A 413 -5.45 -3.27 -7.04
N HIS A 414 -4.50 -2.36 -7.25
CA HIS A 414 -3.22 -2.61 -7.90
C HIS A 414 -2.02 -2.21 -7.02
N PRO A 415 -1.83 -2.82 -5.81
CA PRO A 415 -0.72 -2.48 -4.93
C PRO A 415 0.64 -2.85 -5.55
N ILE A 416 1.69 -2.22 -5.08
CA ILE A 416 1.93 -1.31 -3.95
C ILE A 416 2.37 0.04 -4.49
N TYR A 417 2.28 1.12 -3.70
CA TYR A 417 2.59 2.48 -4.16
C TYR A 417 3.83 3.04 -3.47
N PHE A 418 4.61 3.86 -4.19
CA PHE A 418 5.68 4.65 -3.60
C PHE A 418 5.44 6.15 -3.83
N SER A 419 5.92 6.98 -2.91
CA SER A 419 5.62 8.41 -2.93
C SER A 419 6.55 9.24 -3.82
N GLY A 420 7.72 8.72 -4.17
CA GLY A 420 8.72 9.44 -4.97
C GLY A 420 9.70 10.28 -4.16
N ASP A 421 10.39 11.17 -4.83
CA ASP A 421 11.65 11.81 -4.46
C ASP A 421 11.44 13.03 -3.57
N THR A 422 11.34 12.84 -2.26
CA THR A 422 11.15 13.94 -1.31
C THR A 422 12.45 14.51 -0.75
N VAL A 423 12.38 15.75 -0.27
CA VAL A 423 13.49 16.39 0.44
C VAL A 423 13.51 15.96 1.92
N SER A 424 14.71 15.69 2.46
CA SER A 424 14.92 15.24 3.84
C SER A 424 14.77 16.39 4.83
N THR A 425 13.53 16.66 5.27
CA THR A 425 13.23 17.67 6.30
C THR A 425 12.20 17.16 7.30
N TRP A 426 12.15 17.77 8.49
CA TRP A 426 11.17 17.46 9.53
C TRP A 426 9.72 17.69 9.07
N ASP A 427 9.50 18.76 8.31
CA ASP A 427 8.18 19.09 7.78
C ASP A 427 7.73 18.06 6.73
N THR A 428 8.66 17.54 5.94
CA THR A 428 8.38 16.44 5.00
C THR A 428 8.04 15.15 5.72
N LEU A 429 8.77 14.79 6.79
CA LEU A 429 8.43 13.64 7.62
C LEU A 429 7.01 13.78 8.20
N ALA A 430 6.70 14.92 8.81
CA ALA A 430 5.35 15.17 9.34
C ALA A 430 4.26 15.06 8.28
N PHE A 431 4.53 15.60 7.10
CA PHE A 431 3.60 15.52 5.97
C PHE A 431 3.43 14.10 5.45
N GLN A 432 4.50 13.30 5.33
CA GLN A 432 4.39 11.91 4.91
C GLN A 432 3.56 11.07 5.88
N VAL A 433 3.72 11.27 7.19
CA VAL A 433 2.86 10.60 8.19
C VAL A 433 1.40 10.96 7.96
N TYR A 434 1.09 12.27 7.85
CA TYR A 434 -0.28 12.74 7.60
C TYR A 434 -0.85 12.18 6.30
N MET A 435 -0.12 12.29 5.18
CA MET A 435 -0.57 11.81 3.87
C MET A 435 -0.80 10.30 3.86
N THR A 436 0.04 9.52 4.54
CA THR A 436 -0.13 8.06 4.62
C THR A 436 -1.42 7.68 5.34
N VAL A 437 -1.73 8.39 6.41
CA VAL A 437 -2.97 8.17 7.17
C VAL A 437 -4.20 8.59 6.37
N SER A 438 -4.15 9.75 5.70
CA SER A 438 -5.27 10.24 4.88
C SER A 438 -5.45 9.45 3.57
N ALA A 439 -4.41 8.78 3.07
CA ALA A 439 -4.50 7.94 1.87
C ALA A 439 -5.55 6.83 2.00
N GLY A 440 -5.77 6.32 3.21
CA GLY A 440 -6.84 5.40 3.53
C GLY A 440 -8.24 5.91 3.14
N ASN A 441 -8.46 7.22 3.18
CA ASN A 441 -9.71 7.86 2.78
C ASN A 441 -10.01 7.72 1.28
N ALA A 442 -9.02 7.40 0.45
CA ALA A 442 -9.18 7.13 -0.98
C ALA A 442 -9.07 5.64 -1.33
N GLY A 443 -8.92 4.76 -0.33
CA GLY A 443 -8.69 3.34 -0.53
C GLY A 443 -7.22 2.96 -0.77
N CYS A 444 -6.29 3.91 -0.73
CA CYS A 444 -4.85 3.67 -0.89
C CYS A 444 -4.24 3.22 0.46
N PHE A 445 -4.02 1.90 0.62
CA PHE A 445 -3.59 1.33 1.91
C PHE A 445 -2.09 0.98 1.97
N TRP A 446 -1.38 0.99 0.83
CA TRP A 446 -0.08 0.35 0.68
C TRP A 446 1.01 1.34 0.23
N TRP A 447 1.27 2.36 1.04
CA TRP A 447 2.35 3.30 0.77
C TRP A 447 3.73 2.77 1.18
N SER A 448 4.71 3.01 0.30
CA SER A 448 6.15 2.94 0.55
C SER A 448 6.74 4.34 0.37
N HIS A 449 7.44 4.83 1.35
CA HIS A 449 8.17 6.11 1.26
C HIS A 449 9.67 5.85 1.14
N ASP A 450 10.41 6.85 0.70
CA ASP A 450 11.85 6.89 0.80
C ASP A 450 12.20 7.25 2.25
N ILE A 451 12.41 6.21 3.07
CA ILE A 451 12.67 6.40 4.51
C ILE A 451 14.00 7.12 4.72
N GLY A 452 13.92 8.31 5.26
CA GLY A 452 15.00 9.27 5.41
C GLY A 452 15.00 10.39 4.38
N GLY A 453 14.10 10.36 3.40
CA GLY A 453 14.02 11.27 2.26
C GLY A 453 14.99 10.91 1.14
N PHE A 454 14.65 11.26 -0.10
CA PHE A 454 15.43 10.96 -1.29
C PHE A 454 16.59 11.95 -1.49
N GLU A 455 16.31 13.26 -1.39
CA GLU A 455 17.30 14.32 -1.48
C GLU A 455 17.60 14.88 -0.09
N ASP A 456 18.88 15.07 0.23
CA ASP A 456 19.30 15.71 1.48
C ASP A 456 20.19 16.92 1.13
N PRO A 457 19.63 18.14 1.16
CA PRO A 457 20.38 19.36 0.87
C PRO A 457 21.25 19.80 2.05
N SER A 458 21.14 19.15 3.21
CA SER A 458 21.90 19.52 4.40
C SER A 458 23.40 19.26 4.21
N PRO A 459 24.27 20.20 4.62
CA PRO A 459 25.71 19.98 4.62
C PRO A 459 26.15 18.98 5.71
N GLU A 460 25.29 18.73 6.71
CA GLU A 460 25.54 17.85 7.84
C GLU A 460 24.57 16.67 7.84
N LYS A 461 25.01 15.53 8.36
CA LYS A 461 24.16 14.34 8.51
C LYS A 461 23.01 14.62 9.47
N GLN A 462 21.78 14.47 9.00
CA GLN A 462 20.56 14.62 9.80
C GLN A 462 20.23 13.31 10.53
N SER A 463 21.11 12.89 11.44
CA SER A 463 21.06 11.54 12.01
C SER A 463 19.79 11.28 12.83
N GLU A 464 19.36 12.23 13.66
CA GLU A 464 18.11 12.07 14.41
C GLU A 464 16.90 11.99 13.49
N LEU A 465 16.80 12.89 12.50
CA LEU A 465 15.71 12.88 11.53
C LEU A 465 15.59 11.51 10.85
N TYR A 466 16.71 10.91 10.47
CA TYR A 466 16.71 9.59 9.85
C TYR A 466 16.20 8.50 10.80
N VAL A 467 16.62 8.50 12.06
CA VAL A 467 16.09 7.56 13.07
C VAL A 467 14.58 7.74 13.25
N ARG A 468 14.08 8.98 13.35
CA ARG A 468 12.64 9.26 13.48
C ARG A 468 11.85 8.82 12.24
N TRP A 469 12.45 8.95 11.07
CA TRP A 469 11.84 8.44 9.84
C TRP A 469 11.77 6.90 9.82
N VAL A 470 12.80 6.22 10.31
CA VAL A 470 12.79 4.76 10.51
C VAL A 470 11.70 4.36 11.52
N GLN A 471 11.52 5.10 12.61
CA GLN A 471 10.43 4.87 13.59
C GLN A 471 9.05 4.96 12.93
N PHE A 472 8.82 5.91 12.03
CA PHE A 472 7.62 5.94 11.19
C PHE A 472 7.57 4.72 10.25
N GLY A 473 8.66 4.43 9.57
CA GLY A 473 8.75 3.35 8.59
C GLY A 473 8.35 1.99 9.14
N ILE A 474 8.71 1.67 10.39
CA ILE A 474 8.37 0.38 11.00
C ILE A 474 6.88 0.18 11.27
N THR A 475 6.09 1.25 11.30
CA THR A 475 4.63 1.23 11.46
C THR A 475 3.88 1.54 10.16
N SER A 476 4.60 1.73 9.04
CA SER A 476 4.03 1.89 7.70
C SER A 476 3.83 0.53 7.00
N ALA A 477 3.16 0.53 5.85
CA ALA A 477 2.92 -0.70 5.09
C ALA A 477 4.24 -1.32 4.57
N ALA A 478 5.14 -0.52 4.01
CA ALA A 478 6.45 -0.96 3.54
C ALA A 478 7.58 -0.16 4.20
N LEU A 479 8.61 -0.85 4.67
CA LEU A 479 9.83 -0.25 5.21
C LEU A 479 10.91 -0.29 4.14
N ARG A 480 10.99 0.75 3.30
CA ARG A 480 11.96 0.86 2.21
C ARG A 480 12.94 2.00 2.47
N LEU A 481 14.21 1.66 2.64
CA LEU A 481 15.29 2.64 2.60
C LEU A 481 15.58 2.96 1.14
N HIS A 482 15.58 4.24 0.78
CA HIS A 482 15.94 4.70 -0.57
C HIS A 482 16.53 6.09 -0.54
N VAL A 483 17.41 6.39 -1.52
CA VAL A 483 18.10 7.68 -1.64
C VAL A 483 18.67 7.87 -3.04
N CYS A 484 18.84 9.13 -3.44
CA CYS A 484 19.46 9.54 -4.70
C CYS A 484 20.92 9.08 -4.84
N GLY A 485 21.50 9.28 -6.05
CA GLY A 485 22.86 8.93 -6.40
C GLY A 485 23.97 9.81 -5.79
N ASN A 486 23.68 10.56 -4.74
CA ASN A 486 24.67 11.38 -4.07
C ASN A 486 25.60 10.54 -3.17
N GLU A 487 26.89 10.58 -3.42
CA GLU A 487 27.91 9.83 -2.67
C GLU A 487 27.95 10.18 -1.17
N LYS A 488 27.53 11.38 -0.79
CA LYS A 488 27.56 11.85 0.60
C LYS A 488 26.40 11.29 1.44
N ILE A 489 25.37 10.76 0.79
CA ILE A 489 24.18 10.27 1.46
C ILE A 489 24.13 8.76 1.35
N ASP A 490 24.07 8.07 2.49
CA ASP A 490 23.97 6.63 2.58
C ASP A 490 22.88 6.25 3.59
N ARG A 491 21.89 5.49 3.16
CA ARG A 491 20.79 5.04 4.02
C ARG A 491 21.04 3.67 4.66
N ARG A 492 22.24 3.08 4.51
CA ARG A 492 22.61 1.88 5.28
C ARG A 492 22.76 2.28 6.75
N PRO A 493 21.95 1.70 7.68
CA PRO A 493 21.88 2.21 9.06
C PRO A 493 23.22 2.21 9.81
N TRP A 494 24.08 1.23 9.56
CA TRP A 494 25.38 1.10 10.24
C TRP A 494 26.40 2.19 9.86
N THR A 495 26.18 2.90 8.76
CA THR A 495 27.05 4.01 8.35
C THR A 495 26.82 5.31 9.15
N TRP A 496 25.80 5.34 10.00
CA TRP A 496 25.41 6.53 10.76
C TRP A 496 26.04 6.61 12.15
N GLY A 497 26.72 5.52 12.60
CA GLY A 497 27.40 5.45 13.89
C GLY A 497 26.44 5.37 15.09
N GLU A 498 27.02 5.29 16.29
CA GLU A 498 26.25 5.24 17.53
C GLU A 498 25.91 6.66 18.03
N PRO A 499 24.76 6.87 18.68
CA PRO A 499 23.74 5.88 19.09
C PRO A 499 22.71 5.56 17.98
N TYR A 500 22.80 6.16 16.81
CA TYR A 500 21.78 6.11 15.75
C TYR A 500 21.64 4.70 15.16
N CYS A 501 22.76 4.03 14.93
CA CYS A 501 22.78 2.66 14.42
C CYS A 501 22.03 1.71 15.35
N SER A 502 22.31 1.75 16.65
CA SER A 502 21.65 0.90 17.64
C SER A 502 20.17 1.23 17.77
N ALA A 503 19.79 2.52 17.76
CA ALA A 503 18.39 2.91 17.80
C ALA A 503 17.60 2.40 16.57
N MET A 504 18.16 2.53 15.37
CA MET A 504 17.54 1.98 14.16
C MET A 504 17.46 0.45 14.20
N ARG A 505 18.52 -0.25 14.68
CA ARG A 505 18.53 -1.72 14.79
C ARG A 505 17.37 -2.21 15.66
N GLU A 506 17.13 -1.60 16.81
CA GLU A 506 15.99 -1.96 17.66
C GLU A 506 14.64 -1.77 16.95
N MET A 507 14.50 -0.73 16.14
CA MET A 507 13.29 -0.50 15.36
C MET A 507 13.09 -1.56 14.26
N PHE A 508 14.15 -1.93 13.55
CA PHE A 508 14.08 -3.00 12.55
C PHE A 508 13.78 -4.36 13.18
N HIS A 509 14.36 -4.64 14.37
CA HIS A 509 14.03 -5.85 15.15
C HIS A 509 12.55 -5.84 15.56
N LEU A 510 12.04 -4.71 16.04
CA LEU A 510 10.62 -4.58 16.38
C LEU A 510 9.73 -4.84 15.16
N ARG A 511 10.07 -4.29 13.98
CA ARG A 511 9.35 -4.55 12.74
C ARG A 511 9.31 -6.04 12.43
N SER A 512 10.46 -6.73 12.49
CA SER A 512 10.58 -8.18 12.27
C SER A 512 9.67 -8.96 13.22
N MET A 513 9.67 -8.60 14.49
CA MET A 513 8.82 -9.24 15.50
C MET A 513 7.33 -9.02 15.25
N LEU A 514 6.94 -7.87 14.71
CA LEU A 514 5.55 -7.50 14.46
C LEU A 514 4.97 -8.08 13.15
N ILE A 515 5.73 -8.77 12.32
CA ILE A 515 5.24 -9.28 11.01
C ILE A 515 3.96 -10.10 11.12
N PRO A 516 3.78 -11.03 12.08
CA PRO A 516 2.52 -11.77 12.21
C PRO A 516 1.31 -10.86 12.45
N TYR A 517 1.49 -9.80 13.24
CA TYR A 517 0.47 -8.77 13.45
C TYR A 517 0.20 -7.95 12.18
N LEU A 518 1.26 -7.42 11.57
CA LEU A 518 1.17 -6.57 10.38
C LEU A 518 0.55 -7.31 9.19
N TYR A 519 0.90 -8.57 8.99
CA TYR A 519 0.32 -9.38 7.94
C TYR A 519 -1.16 -9.71 8.19
N SER A 520 -1.53 -9.94 9.45
CA SER A 520 -2.93 -10.17 9.81
C SER A 520 -3.80 -8.94 9.59
N ILE A 521 -3.31 -7.73 9.95
CA ILE A 521 -4.06 -6.49 9.67
C ILE A 521 -4.06 -6.13 8.18
N ALA A 522 -3.06 -6.56 7.41
CA ALA A 522 -3.08 -6.44 5.95
C ALA A 522 -4.17 -7.32 5.34
N TYR A 523 -4.34 -8.55 5.84
CA TYR A 523 -5.45 -9.40 5.43
C TYR A 523 -6.81 -8.83 5.87
N GLU A 524 -6.91 -8.25 7.07
CA GLU A 524 -8.11 -7.53 7.52
C GLU A 524 -8.46 -6.40 6.53
N SER A 525 -7.45 -5.65 6.06
CA SER A 525 -7.64 -4.60 5.07
C SER A 525 -8.24 -5.12 3.76
N TYR A 526 -7.78 -6.27 3.27
CA TYR A 526 -8.38 -6.95 2.12
C TYR A 526 -9.80 -7.46 2.41
N ARG A 527 -9.99 -8.13 3.57
CA ARG A 527 -11.26 -8.77 3.91
C ARG A 527 -12.37 -7.77 4.14
N ASP A 528 -12.09 -6.72 4.92
CA ASP A 528 -13.07 -5.78 5.48
C ASP A 528 -13.00 -4.39 4.84
N SER A 529 -12.05 -4.15 3.92
CA SER A 529 -11.85 -2.87 3.24
C SER A 529 -11.60 -1.71 4.20
N VAL A 530 -10.78 -1.95 5.23
CA VAL A 530 -10.36 -0.96 6.23
C VAL A 530 -8.86 -0.70 6.13
N PRO A 531 -8.38 0.56 6.26
CA PRO A 531 -6.96 0.83 6.14
C PRO A 531 -6.15 0.11 7.21
N MET A 532 -4.90 -0.20 6.88
CA MET A 532 -3.91 -0.70 7.83
C MET A 532 -3.54 0.39 8.86
N LEU A 533 -3.31 1.62 8.37
CA LEU A 533 -3.14 2.83 9.17
C LEU A 533 -4.47 3.61 9.17
N ARG A 534 -5.14 3.69 10.30
CA ARG A 534 -6.50 4.26 10.41
C ARG A 534 -6.46 5.59 11.14
N PRO A 535 -6.96 6.68 10.54
CA PRO A 535 -7.07 7.94 11.26
C PRO A 535 -7.97 7.77 12.50
N LEU A 536 -7.74 8.59 13.51
CA LEU A 536 -8.48 8.49 14.79
C LEU A 536 -10.00 8.61 14.61
N TYR A 537 -10.46 9.46 13.70
CA TYR A 537 -11.88 9.65 13.39
C TYR A 537 -12.55 8.41 12.78
N PHE A 538 -11.79 7.42 12.36
CA PHE A 538 -12.34 6.19 11.78
C PHE A 538 -13.21 5.41 12.79
N PHE A 539 -12.86 5.47 14.08
CA PHE A 539 -13.59 4.85 15.17
C PHE A 539 -14.26 5.83 16.13
N ASP A 540 -13.93 7.12 16.05
CA ASP A 540 -14.41 8.17 16.95
C ASP A 540 -14.84 9.41 16.16
N SER A 541 -15.70 9.18 15.16
CA SER A 541 -16.10 10.18 14.14
C SER A 541 -16.84 11.40 14.69
N GLU A 542 -17.42 11.32 15.89
CA GLU A 542 -18.14 12.44 16.52
C GLU A 542 -17.24 13.28 17.45
N ASN A 543 -16.01 12.84 17.67
CA ASN A 543 -15.09 13.50 18.57
C ASN A 543 -14.17 14.47 17.82
N LYS A 544 -14.20 15.75 18.20
CA LYS A 544 -13.35 16.77 17.58
C LYS A 544 -11.85 16.42 17.69
N GLU A 545 -11.40 15.93 18.84
CA GLU A 545 -9.99 15.58 19.07
C GLU A 545 -9.48 14.54 18.05
N ALA A 546 -10.36 13.66 17.56
CA ALA A 546 -9.99 12.67 16.56
C ALA A 546 -9.61 13.26 15.19
N TYR A 547 -9.93 14.51 14.92
CA TYR A 547 -9.56 15.25 13.71
C TYR A 547 -8.37 16.20 13.93
N ASP A 548 -8.09 16.57 15.18
CA ASP A 548 -7.08 17.57 15.51
C ASP A 548 -5.65 16.96 15.66
N HIS A 549 -5.51 15.61 15.52
CA HIS A 549 -4.24 14.88 15.64
C HIS A 549 -3.92 14.04 14.38
N PRO A 550 -3.65 14.68 13.23
CA PRO A 550 -3.54 14.00 11.93
C PRO A 550 -2.33 13.06 11.78
N THR A 551 -1.32 13.19 12.65
CA THR A 551 -0.13 12.32 12.68
C THR A 551 -0.24 11.19 13.70
N THR A 552 -1.38 11.08 14.40
CA THR A 552 -1.69 9.96 15.30
C THR A 552 -2.68 9.04 14.61
N TYR A 553 -2.43 7.75 14.63
CA TYR A 553 -3.25 6.76 13.93
C TYR A 553 -3.29 5.41 14.63
N TYR A 554 -4.36 4.69 14.42
CA TYR A 554 -4.41 3.27 14.74
C TYR A 554 -3.60 2.48 13.71
N LEU A 555 -2.73 1.60 14.17
CA LEU A 555 -2.12 0.55 13.37
C LEU A 555 -2.96 -0.73 13.58
N GLY A 556 -3.82 -1.05 12.62
CA GLY A 556 -4.87 -2.04 12.81
C GLY A 556 -5.88 -1.65 13.90
N GLY A 557 -6.36 -2.61 14.68
CA GLY A 557 -7.31 -2.38 15.78
C GLY A 557 -6.70 -2.46 17.19
N SER A 558 -5.46 -2.92 17.31
CA SER A 558 -4.81 -3.22 18.59
C SER A 558 -3.79 -2.18 19.04
N MET A 559 -3.19 -1.47 18.11
CA MET A 559 -2.11 -0.51 18.38
C MET A 559 -2.47 0.90 17.94
N LEU A 560 -1.79 1.89 18.55
CA LEU A 560 -1.86 3.30 18.17
C LEU A 560 -0.45 3.85 18.11
N ALA A 561 -0.10 4.54 17.03
CA ALA A 561 1.20 5.14 16.81
C ALA A 561 1.08 6.66 16.60
N ALA A 562 2.06 7.41 17.11
CA ALA A 562 2.22 8.83 16.87
C ALA A 562 3.71 9.13 16.66
N PRO A 563 4.25 8.95 15.44
CA PRO A 563 5.67 9.17 15.15
C PRO A 563 6.15 10.55 15.57
N VAL A 564 7.38 10.63 16.07
CA VAL A 564 8.02 11.89 16.42
C VAL A 564 8.41 12.63 15.14
N CYS A 565 7.79 13.79 14.91
CA CYS A 565 7.98 14.62 13.71
C CYS A 565 8.68 15.96 14.01
N GLN A 566 9.43 16.02 15.08
CA GLN A 566 10.20 17.22 15.48
C GLN A 566 11.48 16.79 16.21
N PRO A 567 12.53 17.61 16.20
CA PRO A 567 13.78 17.26 16.86
C PRO A 567 13.60 17.17 18.37
N GLY A 568 14.33 16.26 18.98
CA GLY A 568 14.47 16.15 20.43
C GLY A 568 15.51 17.09 21.00
N GLU A 569 15.53 17.20 22.33
CA GLU A 569 16.45 18.07 23.07
C GLU A 569 17.55 17.27 23.77
N GLY A 570 18.72 17.90 23.91
CA GLY A 570 19.86 17.38 24.65
C GLY A 570 20.57 16.20 23.98
N GLU A 571 21.48 15.56 24.69
CA GLU A 571 22.31 14.45 24.21
C GLU A 571 21.53 13.17 24.03
N THR A 572 20.37 13.04 24.65
CA THR A 572 19.47 11.88 24.56
C THR A 572 18.38 12.05 23.51
N PHE A 573 18.34 13.18 22.81
CA PHE A 573 17.32 13.49 21.79
C PHE A 573 15.90 13.33 22.35
N LEU A 574 15.65 13.89 23.52
CA LEU A 574 14.38 13.74 24.23
C LEU A 574 13.28 14.58 23.57
N ALA A 575 12.37 13.93 22.88
CA ALA A 575 11.24 14.58 22.21
C ALA A 575 9.97 14.54 23.07
N LEU A 576 9.25 15.68 23.08
CA LEU A 576 7.95 15.80 23.74
C LEU A 576 6.84 15.69 22.69
N SER A 577 5.98 14.68 22.82
CA SER A 577 4.85 14.48 21.93
C SER A 577 3.51 14.66 22.66
N LYS A 578 2.58 15.39 22.04
CA LYS A 578 1.18 15.45 22.46
C LYS A 578 0.40 14.42 21.67
N VAL A 579 -0.20 13.45 22.36
CA VAL A 579 -0.92 12.34 21.74
C VAL A 579 -2.32 12.27 22.31
N TYR A 580 -3.32 12.27 21.45
CA TYR A 580 -4.68 11.93 21.86
C TYR A 580 -4.80 10.41 21.95
N LEU A 581 -5.09 9.92 23.16
CA LEU A 581 -5.46 8.52 23.36
C LEU A 581 -6.99 8.41 23.36
N PRO A 582 -7.58 7.67 22.43
CA PRO A 582 -9.01 7.40 22.42
C PRO A 582 -9.48 6.70 23.70
N ALA A 583 -10.80 6.71 23.96
CA ALA A 583 -11.37 6.11 25.16
C ALA A 583 -10.95 4.64 25.34
N GLY A 584 -10.69 4.24 26.58
CA GLY A 584 -10.19 2.91 26.96
C GLY A 584 -8.91 2.96 27.75
N THR A 585 -8.31 1.81 27.97
CA THR A 585 -7.01 1.66 28.64
C THR A 585 -5.93 1.30 27.61
N TRP A 586 -4.82 2.02 27.66
CA TRP A 586 -3.70 1.89 26.76
C TRP A 586 -2.41 1.66 27.52
N TYR A 587 -1.48 0.94 26.93
CA TYR A 587 -0.14 0.70 27.47
C TYR A 587 0.90 1.18 26.48
N ASP A 588 1.85 1.96 26.98
CA ASP A 588 3.05 2.24 26.20
C ASP A 588 3.80 0.94 25.92
N TYR A 589 4.08 0.69 24.64
CA TYR A 589 4.68 -0.58 24.20
C TYR A 589 6.08 -0.81 24.79
N PHE A 590 6.88 0.25 24.92
CA PHE A 590 8.28 0.17 25.35
C PHE A 590 8.43 0.06 26.85
N THR A 591 7.62 0.80 27.60
CA THR A 591 7.75 0.90 29.07
C THR A 591 6.74 0.03 29.84
N GLY A 592 5.63 -0.38 29.20
CA GLY A 592 4.53 -1.04 29.88
C GLY A 592 3.71 -0.11 30.79
N ILE A 593 3.95 1.21 30.77
CA ILE A 593 3.20 2.16 31.57
C ILE A 593 1.75 2.24 31.04
N ARG A 594 0.81 2.20 31.99
CA ARG A 594 -0.61 2.24 31.72
C ARG A 594 -1.15 3.67 31.69
N TYR A 595 -1.96 3.96 30.68
CA TYR A 595 -2.65 5.23 30.49
C TYR A 595 -4.15 5.03 30.36
N LYS A 596 -4.93 5.93 30.99
CA LYS A 596 -6.38 6.03 30.72
C LYS A 596 -6.58 7.00 29.56
N GLY A 597 -7.25 6.51 28.52
CA GLY A 597 -7.59 7.29 27.32
C GLY A 597 -8.77 8.24 27.51
N GLY A 598 -9.31 8.78 26.41
CA GLY A 598 -10.31 9.83 26.34
C GLY A 598 -9.71 11.22 26.55
N LYS A 599 -8.43 11.40 26.34
CA LYS A 599 -7.72 12.67 26.57
C LYS A 599 -6.39 12.75 25.82
N VAL A 600 -5.92 13.99 25.65
CA VAL A 600 -4.54 14.26 25.21
C VAL A 600 -3.59 14.04 26.38
N ILE A 601 -2.51 13.30 26.12
CA ILE A 601 -1.38 13.15 27.03
C ILE A 601 -0.13 13.79 26.44
N THR A 602 0.83 14.13 27.31
CA THR A 602 2.19 14.48 26.89
C THR A 602 3.12 13.34 27.30
N ILE A 603 3.87 12.82 26.33
CA ILE A 603 4.83 11.74 26.54
C ILE A 603 6.22 12.16 26.07
N GLN A 604 7.24 11.68 26.74
CA GLN A 604 8.65 11.87 26.39
C GLN A 604 9.21 10.60 25.79
N ASN A 605 9.92 10.73 24.68
CA ASN A 605 10.58 9.63 24.02
C ASN A 605 12.02 10.02 23.67
N ASP A 606 12.96 9.18 24.04
CA ASP A 606 14.35 9.27 23.62
C ASP A 606 14.52 8.75 22.17
N LEU A 607 15.77 8.56 21.75
CA LEU A 607 16.07 8.09 20.41
C LEU A 607 15.64 6.63 20.16
N TYR A 608 15.51 5.82 21.23
CA TYR A 608 15.18 4.39 21.16
C TYR A 608 13.67 4.09 21.24
N SER A 609 12.84 5.12 21.37
CA SER A 609 11.40 4.98 21.53
C SER A 609 10.63 6.08 20.79
N PHE A 610 9.37 5.84 20.55
CA PHE A 610 8.39 6.79 20.05
C PHE A 610 7.02 6.43 20.62
N PRO A 611 6.03 7.34 20.60
CA PRO A 611 4.69 7.03 21.09
C PRO A 611 4.07 5.86 20.31
N LEU A 612 4.10 4.67 20.92
CA LEU A 612 3.51 3.44 20.41
C LEU A 612 2.75 2.76 21.54
N PHE A 613 1.45 2.65 21.40
CA PHE A 613 0.57 2.14 22.44
C PHE A 613 -0.14 0.87 22.00
N VAL A 614 -0.42 -0.01 22.97
CA VAL A 614 -1.23 -1.21 22.79
C VAL A 614 -2.49 -1.10 23.66
N ARG A 615 -3.63 -1.46 23.11
CA ARG A 615 -4.90 -1.46 23.83
C ARG A 615 -4.95 -2.61 24.83
N ALA A 616 -5.44 -2.36 26.03
CA ALA A 616 -5.61 -3.38 27.08
C ALA A 616 -6.44 -4.57 26.56
N GLY A 617 -6.01 -5.77 26.86
CA GLY A 617 -6.69 -7.01 26.53
C GLY A 617 -6.57 -7.48 25.08
N LYS A 618 -6.03 -6.68 24.18
CA LYS A 618 -5.81 -7.09 22.78
C LYS A 618 -4.63 -8.05 22.65
N PRO A 619 -4.82 -9.29 22.15
CA PRO A 619 -3.72 -10.15 21.79
C PRO A 619 -2.91 -9.54 20.64
N LEU A 620 -1.59 -9.44 20.82
CA LEU A 620 -0.65 -8.96 19.82
C LEU A 620 0.24 -10.14 19.38
N PRO A 621 -0.04 -10.77 18.22
CA PRO A 621 0.79 -11.85 17.72
C PRO A 621 2.09 -11.32 17.16
N MET A 622 3.18 -11.95 17.54
CA MET A 622 4.55 -11.60 17.19
C MET A 622 5.35 -12.89 16.88
N GLN A 623 6.55 -12.73 16.36
CA GLN A 623 7.55 -13.79 16.19
C GLN A 623 8.87 -13.37 16.85
N PRO A 624 9.80 -14.30 17.16
CA PRO A 624 11.16 -13.92 17.45
C PRO A 624 11.78 -13.13 16.30
N TYR A 625 12.74 -12.27 16.62
CA TYR A 625 13.51 -11.59 15.58
C TYR A 625 14.12 -12.57 14.58
N THR A 626 14.09 -12.23 13.33
CA THR A 626 14.76 -12.91 12.23
C THR A 626 15.17 -11.91 11.16
N ASN A 627 16.32 -12.15 10.54
CA ASN A 627 16.86 -11.30 9.47
C ASN A 627 16.18 -11.50 8.10
N ARG A 628 15.28 -12.46 7.99
CA ARG A 628 14.36 -12.69 6.84
C ARG A 628 12.95 -12.73 7.39
N MET A 629 12.43 -11.54 7.70
CA MET A 629 11.24 -11.41 8.56
C MET A 629 9.96 -11.97 7.94
N THR A 630 9.88 -12.04 6.61
CA THR A 630 8.66 -12.47 5.91
C THR A 630 8.72 -13.89 5.37
N SER A 631 9.91 -14.44 5.15
CA SER A 631 10.11 -15.78 4.59
C SER A 631 10.31 -16.86 5.64
N THR A 632 10.55 -16.49 6.91
CA THR A 632 10.71 -17.44 8.00
C THR A 632 9.34 -18.02 8.40
N PRO A 633 9.18 -19.36 8.46
CA PRO A 633 7.96 -19.98 8.95
C PRO A 633 7.65 -19.58 10.39
N LEU A 634 6.37 -19.33 10.71
CA LEU A 634 5.92 -18.97 12.05
C LEU A 634 5.86 -20.23 12.96
N SER A 635 7.01 -20.85 13.17
CA SER A 635 7.15 -22.02 14.07
C SER A 635 7.21 -21.65 15.55
N HIS A 636 7.50 -20.39 15.85
CA HIS A 636 7.42 -19.85 17.21
C HIS A 636 6.55 -18.59 17.19
N LEU A 637 5.35 -18.70 17.76
CA LEU A 637 4.41 -17.61 17.95
C LEU A 637 4.59 -17.00 19.33
N ILE A 638 4.76 -15.69 19.40
CA ILE A 638 4.70 -14.92 20.65
C ILE A 638 3.36 -14.18 20.64
N VAL A 639 2.58 -14.29 21.71
CA VAL A 639 1.38 -13.47 21.90
C VAL A 639 1.57 -12.60 23.12
N ARG A 640 1.67 -11.29 22.93
CA ARG A 640 1.76 -10.32 24.03
C ARG A 640 0.40 -9.71 24.31
N ILE A 641 0.02 -9.65 25.59
CA ILE A 641 -1.25 -9.06 26.04
C ILE A 641 -0.96 -8.21 27.27
N PHE A 642 -1.44 -6.98 27.27
CA PHE A 642 -1.47 -6.12 28.44
C PHE A 642 -2.81 -6.35 29.14
N GLY A 643 -2.76 -7.04 30.30
CA GLY A 643 -3.93 -7.67 30.91
C GLY A 643 -4.97 -6.69 31.48
N GLY A 644 -4.51 -5.57 32.05
CA GLY A 644 -5.39 -4.61 32.71
C GLY A 644 -5.94 -5.14 34.07
N GLU A 645 -6.63 -4.25 34.78
CA GLU A 645 -7.27 -4.53 36.08
C GLU A 645 -8.80 -4.65 35.96
N GLU A 646 -9.40 -4.14 34.87
CA GLU A 646 -10.83 -4.19 34.65
C GLU A 646 -11.23 -5.50 33.97
N THR A 647 -12.42 -6.02 34.31
CA THR A 647 -12.99 -7.16 33.57
C THR A 647 -13.11 -6.81 32.10
N LEU A 648 -12.59 -7.66 31.23
CA LEU A 648 -12.59 -7.43 29.80
C LEU A 648 -12.58 -8.74 29.01
N SER A 649 -13.02 -8.68 27.77
CA SER A 649 -12.89 -9.74 26.79
C SER A 649 -12.58 -9.11 25.44
N ASP A 650 -11.48 -9.53 24.82
CA ASP A 650 -11.10 -9.05 23.50
C ASP A 650 -10.45 -10.17 22.67
N SER A 651 -10.39 -10.00 21.36
CA SER A 651 -9.80 -11.00 20.46
C SER A 651 -9.02 -10.37 19.32
N PHE A 652 -8.19 -11.20 18.67
CA PHE A 652 -7.48 -10.86 17.46
C PHE A 652 -7.41 -12.09 16.55
N THR A 653 -7.63 -11.91 15.24
CA THR A 653 -7.49 -12.99 14.26
C THR A 653 -6.09 -12.97 13.66
N LEU A 654 -5.26 -13.96 14.01
CA LEU A 654 -3.98 -14.23 13.33
C LEU A 654 -4.28 -14.89 11.98
N PHE A 655 -3.77 -14.30 10.91
CA PHE A 655 -3.89 -14.80 9.54
C PHE A 655 -2.56 -15.32 9.02
N GLU A 656 -2.58 -16.49 8.39
CA GLU A 656 -1.42 -17.15 7.80
C GLU A 656 -1.80 -17.84 6.49
N ASP A 657 -0.94 -17.70 5.49
CA ASP A 657 -1.00 -18.42 4.22
C ASP A 657 0.41 -18.52 3.61
N ASP A 658 0.53 -18.91 2.33
CA ASP A 658 1.83 -19.00 1.66
C ASP A 658 2.52 -17.64 1.40
N GLY A 659 1.80 -16.54 1.58
CA GLY A 659 2.28 -15.18 1.41
C GLY A 659 2.49 -14.70 -0.03
N ILE A 660 2.30 -15.55 -1.03
CA ILE A 660 2.71 -15.28 -2.42
C ILE A 660 1.58 -15.50 -3.42
N THR A 661 0.78 -16.57 -3.25
CA THR A 661 -0.25 -16.95 -4.21
C THR A 661 -1.63 -16.37 -3.88
N GLU A 662 -2.55 -16.47 -4.83
CA GLU A 662 -3.97 -16.14 -4.63
C GLU A 662 -4.75 -17.26 -3.92
N GLY A 663 -4.08 -18.31 -3.43
CA GLY A 663 -4.69 -19.44 -2.74
C GLY A 663 -5.64 -19.06 -1.61
N TYR A 664 -5.32 -17.96 -0.90
CA TYR A 664 -6.18 -17.44 0.17
C TYR A 664 -7.60 -17.06 -0.29
N MET A 665 -7.79 -16.69 -1.56
CA MET A 665 -9.12 -16.38 -2.12
C MET A 665 -9.99 -17.63 -2.26
N SER A 666 -9.37 -18.81 -2.31
CA SER A 666 -10.03 -20.12 -2.41
C SER A 666 -9.97 -20.95 -1.12
N GLY A 667 -9.61 -20.33 0.00
CA GLY A 667 -9.60 -20.99 1.33
C GLY A 667 -8.26 -21.59 1.76
N ALA A 668 -7.19 -21.47 0.94
CA ALA A 668 -5.86 -21.97 1.32
C ALA A 668 -5.19 -21.01 2.32
N TYR A 669 -5.67 -21.02 3.55
CA TYR A 669 -5.13 -20.23 4.66
C TYR A 669 -5.46 -20.86 6.01
N ARG A 670 -4.80 -20.37 7.06
CA ARG A 670 -5.14 -20.56 8.47
C ARG A 670 -5.53 -19.23 9.08
N ALA A 671 -6.71 -19.17 9.71
CA ALA A 671 -7.11 -18.08 10.56
C ALA A 671 -7.26 -18.59 12.00
N THR A 672 -6.55 -17.98 12.93
CA THR A 672 -6.58 -18.39 14.33
C THR A 672 -7.15 -17.26 15.16
N GLU A 673 -8.26 -17.48 15.83
CA GLU A 673 -8.80 -16.54 16.79
C GLU A 673 -8.05 -16.68 18.11
N LEU A 674 -7.36 -15.62 18.50
CA LEU A 674 -6.67 -15.43 19.77
C LEU A 674 -7.59 -14.65 20.68
N ILE A 675 -8.11 -15.26 21.76
CA ILE A 675 -9.08 -14.63 22.64
C ILE A 675 -8.47 -14.47 24.03
N TYR A 676 -8.61 -13.29 24.61
CA TYR A 676 -8.24 -13.05 26.01
C TYR A 676 -9.48 -12.59 26.79
N LYS A 677 -9.66 -13.16 27.98
CA LYS A 677 -10.72 -12.79 28.93
C LYS A 677 -10.15 -12.64 30.32
N TYR A 678 -10.60 -11.61 31.03
CA TYR A 678 -10.38 -11.41 32.44
C TYR A 678 -11.71 -11.17 33.12
N ASP A 679 -12.08 -12.01 34.11
CA ASP A 679 -13.35 -11.96 34.83
C ASP A 679 -13.25 -11.31 36.22
N GLY A 680 -12.11 -10.73 36.56
CA GLY A 680 -11.79 -10.16 37.86
C GLY A 680 -10.99 -11.12 38.76
N LYS A 681 -10.91 -12.41 38.41
CA LYS A 681 -10.16 -13.44 39.14
C LYS A 681 -9.28 -14.26 38.18
N ASN A 682 -9.88 -14.76 37.12
CA ASN A 682 -9.23 -15.65 36.16
C ASN A 682 -8.92 -14.93 34.89
N ARG A 683 -7.74 -15.17 34.30
CA ARG A 683 -7.33 -14.75 32.97
C ARG A 683 -7.27 -15.99 32.09
N THR A 684 -8.13 -15.99 31.06
CA THR A 684 -8.18 -17.11 30.12
C THR A 684 -7.69 -16.63 28.74
N PHE A 685 -6.74 -17.36 28.19
CA PHE A 685 -6.32 -17.23 26.80
C PHE A 685 -6.79 -18.45 26.03
N SER A 686 -7.40 -18.24 24.85
CA SER A 686 -7.83 -19.32 23.96
C SER A 686 -7.21 -19.15 22.58
N TYR A 687 -6.78 -20.27 22.02
CA TYR A 687 -6.25 -20.40 20.66
C TYR A 687 -7.21 -21.28 19.86
N THR A 688 -7.89 -20.70 18.87
CA THR A 688 -8.97 -21.37 18.12
C THR A 688 -8.70 -21.25 16.61
N PRO A 689 -8.00 -22.25 16.01
CA PRO A 689 -7.68 -22.23 14.59
C PRO A 689 -8.89 -22.63 13.73
N THR A 690 -8.98 -22.03 12.54
CA THR A 690 -9.97 -22.32 11.49
C THR A 690 -9.30 -22.29 10.12
N GLY A 691 -10.00 -22.79 9.08
CA GLY A 691 -9.50 -22.87 7.70
C GLY A 691 -8.80 -24.19 7.38
N ASP A 692 -8.58 -24.46 6.10
CA ASP A 692 -8.10 -25.75 5.61
C ASP A 692 -6.56 -25.89 5.62
N GLY A 693 -5.84 -24.81 6.03
CA GLY A 693 -4.38 -24.75 5.97
C GLY A 693 -3.88 -24.30 4.59
N TYR A 694 -2.57 -24.28 4.42
CA TYR A 694 -1.92 -23.77 3.22
C TYR A 694 -0.58 -24.48 2.93
N PRO A 695 -0.10 -24.49 1.69
CA PRO A 695 1.19 -25.08 1.35
C PRO A 695 2.34 -24.42 2.15
N GLY A 696 3.14 -25.22 2.84
CA GLY A 696 4.25 -24.74 3.67
C GLY A 696 3.87 -24.39 5.12
N GLU A 697 2.63 -24.64 5.54
CA GLU A 697 2.22 -24.50 6.96
C GLU A 697 3.12 -25.36 7.86
N CYS A 698 3.58 -24.81 8.98
CA CYS A 698 4.37 -25.58 9.93
C CYS A 698 3.51 -26.66 10.59
N THR A 699 4.10 -27.85 10.83
CA THR A 699 3.42 -28.98 11.45
C THR A 699 3.49 -28.96 12.98
N SER A 700 4.40 -28.18 13.54
CA SER A 700 4.60 -28.01 14.98
C SER A 700 4.97 -26.58 15.30
N ARG A 701 4.43 -26.05 16.39
CA ARG A 701 4.60 -24.67 16.84
C ARG A 701 4.90 -24.62 18.33
N THR A 702 5.72 -23.65 18.74
CA THR A 702 5.84 -23.21 20.14
C THR A 702 5.06 -21.91 20.30
N LEU A 703 4.29 -21.78 21.37
CA LEU A 703 3.66 -20.53 21.77
C LEU A 703 4.34 -19.99 23.03
N THR A 704 4.75 -18.72 22.97
CA THR A 704 5.07 -17.91 24.15
C THR A 704 3.94 -16.92 24.39
N LEU A 705 3.19 -17.07 25.47
CA LEU A 705 2.18 -16.11 25.90
C LEU A 705 2.78 -15.20 26.97
N GLU A 706 2.85 -13.91 26.71
CA GLU A 706 3.32 -12.86 27.62
C GLU A 706 2.14 -12.03 28.11
N LEU A 707 1.86 -12.10 29.42
CA LEU A 707 0.79 -11.32 30.05
C LEU A 707 1.41 -10.24 30.92
N TRP A 708 1.27 -9.00 30.51
CA TRP A 708 1.84 -7.83 31.17
C TRP A 708 0.80 -7.12 32.07
N ASP A 709 1.28 -6.47 33.12
CA ASP A 709 0.49 -5.79 34.15
C ASP A 709 -0.56 -6.72 34.77
N ILE A 710 -0.09 -7.90 35.20
CA ILE A 710 -0.89 -8.86 35.95
C ILE A 710 -0.36 -8.99 37.39
N GLU A 711 -1.21 -9.45 38.30
CA GLU A 711 -0.81 -9.89 39.63
C GLU A 711 -0.14 -11.28 39.56
N GLU A 712 0.53 -11.66 40.64
CA GLU A 712 1.06 -13.02 40.75
C GLU A 712 -0.07 -14.03 40.57
N ALA A 713 0.16 -15.01 39.73
CA ALA A 713 -0.86 -15.98 39.36
C ALA A 713 -0.27 -17.39 39.27
N CYS A 714 -1.11 -18.39 39.39
CA CYS A 714 -0.77 -19.77 39.09
C CYS A 714 -1.49 -20.25 37.84
N CYS A 715 -0.85 -21.10 37.07
CA CYS A 715 -1.48 -21.74 35.91
C CYS A 715 -2.35 -22.89 36.42
N ALA A 716 -3.67 -22.72 36.31
CA ALA A 716 -4.64 -23.68 36.81
C ALA A 716 -4.94 -24.79 35.80
N ASP A 717 -4.89 -24.48 34.54
CA ASP A 717 -5.22 -25.41 33.44
C ASP A 717 -4.41 -25.03 32.20
N ALA A 718 -3.62 -25.94 31.65
CA ALA A 718 -2.78 -25.74 30.50
C ALA A 718 -2.44 -27.05 29.78
N PRO A 719 -2.09 -27.03 28.49
CA PRO A 719 -1.58 -28.17 27.75
C PRO A 719 -0.37 -28.81 28.42
N LYS A 720 -0.19 -30.12 28.22
CA LYS A 720 0.95 -30.87 28.78
C LYS A 720 2.28 -30.29 28.30
N GLY A 721 3.20 -30.12 29.26
CA GLY A 721 4.54 -29.58 28.96
C GLY A 721 4.64 -28.06 29.06
N THR A 722 3.55 -27.36 29.40
CA THR A 722 3.56 -25.91 29.62
C THR A 722 4.45 -25.54 30.79
N ALA A 723 5.31 -24.53 30.58
CA ALA A 723 6.10 -23.91 31.66
C ALA A 723 5.53 -22.50 31.92
N PHE A 724 5.37 -22.15 33.20
CA PHE A 724 4.96 -20.81 33.63
C PHE A 724 5.99 -20.16 34.53
N THR A 725 6.29 -18.92 34.28
CA THR A 725 7.16 -18.07 35.12
C THR A 725 6.49 -16.71 35.35
N TYR A 726 6.77 -16.08 36.49
CA TYR A 726 6.28 -14.74 36.81
C TYR A 726 7.43 -13.84 37.23
N ASP A 727 7.52 -12.68 36.61
CA ASP A 727 8.46 -11.61 36.96
C ASP A 727 7.71 -10.51 37.73
N ALA A 728 7.92 -10.47 39.05
CA ALA A 728 7.25 -9.55 39.96
C ALA A 728 7.67 -8.06 39.68
N ASN A 729 8.91 -7.82 39.21
CA ASN A 729 9.40 -6.46 38.93
C ASN A 729 8.70 -5.87 37.69
N ARG A 730 8.42 -6.71 36.70
CA ARG A 730 7.73 -6.34 35.48
C ARG A 730 6.22 -6.57 35.52
N ARG A 731 5.73 -7.23 36.57
CA ARG A 731 4.34 -7.71 36.67
C ARG A 731 3.94 -8.51 35.42
N CYS A 732 4.83 -9.39 34.98
CA CYS A 732 4.69 -10.14 33.74
C CYS A 732 4.69 -11.66 33.98
N GLY A 733 3.61 -12.30 33.55
CA GLY A 733 3.53 -13.78 33.48
C GLY A 733 3.92 -14.26 32.09
N LYS A 734 4.79 -15.26 31.99
CA LYS A 734 5.21 -15.88 30.74
C LYS A 734 4.87 -17.36 30.75
N LEU A 735 4.09 -17.82 29.76
CA LEU A 735 3.84 -19.24 29.51
C LEU A 735 4.55 -19.66 28.22
N GLU A 736 5.16 -20.83 28.28
CA GLU A 736 5.69 -21.49 27.08
C GLU A 736 4.96 -22.82 26.89
N ILE A 737 4.33 -22.98 25.73
CA ILE A 737 3.60 -24.18 25.31
C ILE A 737 4.35 -24.75 24.10
N PRO A 738 5.14 -25.82 24.29
CA PRO A 738 5.96 -26.36 23.21
C PRO A 738 5.20 -27.38 22.37
N GLY A 739 5.55 -27.45 21.08
CA GLY A 739 5.33 -28.61 20.22
C GLY A 739 3.88 -28.99 19.94
N PHE A 740 2.94 -28.01 19.89
CA PHE A 740 1.56 -28.28 19.49
C PHE A 740 1.39 -28.11 17.97
N SER A 741 0.36 -28.75 17.40
CA SER A 741 -0.02 -28.53 16.01
C SER A 741 -0.75 -27.18 15.85
N PRO A 742 -0.45 -26.37 14.83
CA PRO A 742 -1.22 -25.14 14.55
C PRO A 742 -2.73 -25.36 14.36
N THR A 743 -3.15 -26.61 14.15
CA THR A 743 -4.56 -27.01 14.03
C THR A 743 -5.22 -27.35 15.37
N ASP A 744 -4.44 -27.45 16.48
CA ASP A 744 -4.96 -27.81 17.79
C ASP A 744 -5.59 -26.59 18.48
N ALA A 745 -6.86 -26.71 18.84
CA ALA A 745 -7.52 -25.72 19.68
C ALA A 745 -7.23 -26.01 21.17
N PHE A 746 -6.92 -24.96 21.94
CA PHE A 746 -6.71 -25.08 23.37
C PHE A 746 -7.04 -23.78 24.12
N SER A 747 -7.12 -23.91 25.43
CA SER A 747 -7.29 -22.78 26.34
C SER A 747 -6.37 -22.94 27.54
N VAL A 748 -5.88 -21.83 28.07
CA VAL A 748 -5.11 -21.79 29.32
C VAL A 748 -5.74 -20.80 30.28
N THR A 749 -5.77 -21.13 31.56
CA THR A 749 -6.33 -20.29 32.60
C THR A 749 -5.28 -20.01 33.68
N LEU A 750 -5.10 -18.74 33.98
CA LEU A 750 -4.31 -18.25 35.10
C LEU A 750 -5.25 -17.72 36.17
N THR A 751 -5.05 -18.15 37.41
CA THR A 751 -5.81 -17.68 38.58
C THR A 751 -4.90 -16.81 39.43
N ASN A 752 -5.32 -15.62 39.82
CA ASN A 752 -4.59 -14.75 40.75
C ASN A 752 -4.41 -15.51 42.10
N LEU A 753 -3.20 -15.41 42.68
CA LEU A 753 -2.85 -15.99 43.97
C LEU A 753 -3.35 -15.17 45.15
#